data_17299c7582d5e4001150ec0340a5e0fc
#
_entry.id   17299c7582d5e4001150ec0340a5e0fc
#
_cell.length_a   1.000
_cell.length_b   1.000
_cell.length_c   1.000
_cell.angle_alpha   90.00
_cell.angle_beta   90.00
_cell.angle_gamma   90.00
#
_symmetry.space_group_name_H-M   'P 1'
#
loop_
_entity.id
_entity.type
_entity.pdbx_description
1 polymer ?
#
loop_
_entity_poly.entity_id
_entity_poly.type
_entity_poly.pdbx_seq_one_letter_code
_entity_poly.pdbx_strand_id
1 'polypeptide(L)'
;MVDKSSSRGTGFARPDTEQPFAENRCVHSLFEAQVRRNPDAIAARFEQDALDYATLNTQANRLAHYLRSLGVGPDVRVGVCLERSLDMLVGVLAILKAGGAYVPLDSAYPKARLAHMLADSAPRVLLSHAAARLALLAALEECAASAPLLDLADTRLWAAQPVDNPDPHAVGLTSRHLAYVIYTSGSTGMPKGVVIDHRGAVNTLLDINRRFAVGARDRVLAISSLSFDLSVYDFFGMLAAGAAVVLLEPQQALDPAHWLALIERHQVSLWNSVPALFSMLLEYAEGERSALPSSLRVAMLSGDWIPLTLPERAWALQPTLQLISLGGATEASIWSILYPLQQVDPHWRSIPYGKPLDHQRFYVLDDALQVRPTWVAGQLYIGGIGLAKGYWRDETLSAGSFYAHPLTGERLYRTGDLGRWLPDGNIEFLGREDTQVKVQGHRIELGEIEAALNRHPGVQSAVVRVLGEALGEKRLAGYVLKADASLQASDFAQYLADKLPAYMVPSSFTFVQEWPLSANGKVDKKRLPEPTQSQTSGPALEVEGPQEQQLVTIVQGVLKRPSIAADANLLNLGATSIDIVRISNALSGELQFRPNVAQLLAQPTLLNLLGMYRQTLADGSVVDSVRQRAASPEQVIEDPQQRARFKADQRGRRNFTAQVPGLDLARPDDPALVRRFSDYRSVRQFAAQPIPTEAFAGLLASLAQGQLDGEIKYQFPSAGGLYPIQSYLYVKPQRVIGVAAGAYYYDPVQHRLLRLDIDVLDPDTYDYFVNRPVFENAAFSLFFIADMAAIRPLYGERSRDFCHIEAGGMAQLLTMTAVEQGLGLCGMGSLEEQQLSALFDLGPNHQLIYSMVGGLRTADEHRRTQIEAFASAADQTDDASDMEEIEI
;
A
#
# COMPACT_ATOMS: atom_id res chain seq x y z
N MET A 1 11.98 -52.84 -48.72
CA MET A 1 11.35 -51.53 -48.87
C MET A 1 11.56 -50.83 -47.59
N VAL A 2 12.53 -49.89 -47.53
CA VAL A 2 12.89 -49.08 -46.32
C VAL A 2 12.24 -47.76 -46.57
N ASP A 3 11.32 -47.40 -45.64
CA ASP A 3 10.62 -46.16 -45.67
C ASP A 3 11.59 -45.03 -45.17
N LYS A 4 11.94 -44.12 -46.06
CA LYS A 4 12.73 -42.93 -45.81
C LYS A 4 11.78 -41.76 -45.68
N SER A 5 11.33 -41.47 -44.49
CA SER A 5 10.77 -40.16 -44.17
C SER A 5 11.26 -39.68 -42.78
N SER A 6 12.56 -39.48 -42.67
CA SER A 6 13.12 -38.60 -41.61
C SER A 6 13.24 -37.18 -42.15
N SER A 7 12.19 -36.40 -42.02
CA SER A 7 12.28 -34.97 -42.11
C SER A 7 13.20 -34.48 -40.98
N ARG A 8 14.40 -34.04 -41.31
CA ARG A 8 15.25 -33.27 -40.44
C ARG A 8 14.48 -32.00 -40.03
N GLY A 9 13.86 -32.06 -38.88
CA GLY A 9 13.22 -30.90 -38.26
C GLY A 9 14.25 -29.81 -38.08
N THR A 10 14.05 -28.71 -38.76
CA THR A 10 14.64 -27.40 -38.37
C THR A 10 14.33 -27.17 -36.93
N GLY A 11 15.36 -27.00 -36.09
CA GLY A 11 15.29 -26.94 -34.61
C GLY A 11 14.56 -25.73 -34.00
N PHE A 12 13.45 -25.33 -34.60
CA PHE A 12 12.48 -24.44 -34.00
C PHE A 12 11.47 -25.30 -33.25
N ALA A 13 11.75 -25.64 -32.00
CA ALA A 13 10.74 -26.18 -31.10
C ALA A 13 9.60 -25.17 -31.04
N ARG A 14 8.51 -25.42 -31.73
CA ARG A 14 7.23 -24.74 -31.45
C ARG A 14 6.77 -25.27 -30.10
N PRO A 15 6.69 -24.45 -29.05
CA PRO A 15 5.88 -24.86 -27.92
C PRO A 15 4.44 -24.99 -28.42
N ASP A 16 3.74 -26.06 -28.05
CA ASP A 16 2.31 -26.29 -28.31
C ASP A 16 1.48 -25.26 -27.48
N THR A 17 1.43 -24.02 -27.91
CA THR A 17 0.70 -22.93 -27.23
C THR A 17 -0.39 -22.35 -28.14
N GLU A 18 -0.91 -23.12 -29.10
CA GLU A 18 -2.00 -22.67 -29.98
C GLU A 18 -3.38 -22.85 -29.30
N GLN A 19 -3.64 -22.05 -28.27
CA GLN A 19 -5.02 -21.79 -27.83
C GLN A 19 -5.69 -20.84 -28.85
N PRO A 20 -7.02 -20.97 -29.11
CA PRO A 20 -7.70 -20.04 -30.00
C PRO A 20 -7.59 -18.61 -29.47
N PHE A 21 -6.93 -17.72 -30.21
CA PHE A 21 -6.83 -16.30 -29.81
C PHE A 21 -8.03 -15.51 -30.32
N ALA A 22 -8.60 -14.70 -29.44
CA ALA A 22 -9.71 -13.80 -29.79
C ALA A 22 -9.18 -12.56 -30.51
N GLU A 23 -8.85 -12.70 -31.81
CA GLU A 23 -8.15 -11.68 -32.61
C GLU A 23 -8.78 -10.29 -32.67
N ASN A 24 -10.09 -10.17 -32.42
CA ASN A 24 -10.85 -8.94 -32.65
C ASN A 24 -11.32 -8.24 -31.36
N ARG A 25 -10.68 -8.52 -30.20
CA ARG A 25 -11.05 -7.85 -28.94
C ARG A 25 -10.16 -6.67 -28.62
N CYS A 26 -10.79 -5.55 -28.25
CA CYS A 26 -10.11 -4.41 -27.65
C CYS A 26 -10.10 -4.54 -26.12
N VAL A 27 -9.14 -3.90 -25.46
CA VAL A 27 -8.98 -3.97 -23.98
C VAL A 27 -10.26 -3.57 -23.25
N HIS A 28 -10.89 -2.45 -23.62
CA HIS A 28 -12.13 -1.99 -23.00
C HIS A 28 -13.32 -2.93 -23.23
N SER A 29 -13.35 -3.68 -24.34
CA SER A 29 -14.46 -4.61 -24.61
C SER A 29 -14.49 -5.79 -23.63
N LEU A 30 -13.35 -6.15 -23.02
CA LEU A 30 -13.28 -7.14 -21.95
C LEU A 30 -13.98 -6.63 -20.68
N PHE A 31 -13.74 -5.39 -20.31
CA PHE A 31 -14.42 -4.72 -19.21
C PHE A 31 -15.94 -4.63 -19.47
N GLU A 32 -16.36 -4.17 -20.65
CA GLU A 32 -17.79 -4.07 -21.01
C GLU A 32 -18.51 -5.43 -20.96
N ALA A 33 -17.80 -6.51 -21.24
CA ALA A 33 -18.36 -7.86 -21.08
C ALA A 33 -18.62 -8.20 -19.60
N GLN A 34 -17.82 -7.70 -18.68
CA GLN A 34 -18.05 -7.89 -17.22
C GLN A 34 -19.16 -6.97 -16.70
N VAL A 35 -19.24 -5.73 -17.18
CA VAL A 35 -20.38 -4.85 -16.87
C VAL A 35 -21.72 -5.52 -17.16
N ARG A 36 -21.84 -6.21 -18.30
CA ARG A 36 -23.07 -6.95 -18.66
C ARG A 36 -23.34 -8.16 -17.77
N ARG A 37 -22.31 -8.74 -17.14
CA ARG A 37 -22.45 -9.94 -16.29
C ARG A 37 -22.76 -9.61 -14.86
N ASN A 38 -22.07 -8.61 -14.30
CA ASN A 38 -22.11 -8.25 -12.89
C ASN A 38 -22.02 -6.73 -12.74
N PRO A 39 -23.06 -5.97 -13.10
CA PRO A 39 -23.04 -4.50 -13.10
C PRO A 39 -22.78 -3.90 -11.71
N ASP A 40 -23.35 -4.52 -10.67
CA ASP A 40 -23.31 -4.02 -9.28
C ASP A 40 -22.04 -4.45 -8.52
N ALA A 41 -21.16 -5.27 -9.15
CA ALA A 41 -19.90 -5.66 -8.52
C ALA A 41 -18.96 -4.45 -8.42
N ILE A 42 -18.20 -4.38 -7.33
CA ILE A 42 -17.19 -3.32 -7.17
C ILE A 42 -16.06 -3.52 -8.17
N ALA A 43 -15.80 -2.51 -8.99
CA ALA A 43 -14.73 -2.47 -9.98
C ALA A 43 -13.46 -1.80 -9.44
N ALA A 44 -13.60 -0.76 -8.63
CA ALA A 44 -12.47 -0.02 -8.06
C ALA A 44 -12.79 0.54 -6.67
N ARG A 45 -11.74 0.67 -5.86
CA ARG A 45 -11.77 1.32 -4.54
C ARG A 45 -10.63 2.32 -4.43
N PHE A 46 -10.91 3.45 -3.83
CA PHE A 46 -9.94 4.47 -3.49
C PHE A 46 -10.39 5.12 -2.18
N GLU A 47 -9.59 5.01 -1.14
CA GLU A 47 -9.95 5.46 0.22
C GLU A 47 -11.32 4.90 0.69
N GLN A 48 -12.29 5.78 0.93
CA GLN A 48 -13.65 5.41 1.32
C GLN A 48 -14.57 5.21 0.12
N ASP A 49 -14.14 5.67 -1.06
CA ASP A 49 -14.95 5.65 -2.27
C ASP A 49 -14.80 4.33 -3.04
N ALA A 50 -15.89 3.96 -3.70
CA ALA A 50 -15.89 2.80 -4.57
C ALA A 50 -16.76 3.06 -5.80
N LEU A 51 -16.35 2.49 -6.93
CA LEU A 51 -17.15 2.44 -8.13
C LEU A 51 -17.50 0.99 -8.44
N ASP A 52 -18.78 0.72 -8.67
CA ASP A 52 -19.21 -0.52 -9.29
C ASP A 52 -18.95 -0.50 -10.81
N TYR A 53 -19.12 -1.67 -11.43
CA TYR A 53 -18.89 -1.81 -12.88
C TYR A 53 -19.83 -0.95 -13.72
N ALA A 54 -21.10 -0.81 -13.33
CA ALA A 54 -22.08 -0.02 -14.06
C ALA A 54 -21.79 1.48 -13.97
N THR A 55 -21.47 1.97 -12.78
CA THR A 55 -21.12 3.39 -12.54
C THR A 55 -19.85 3.76 -13.26
N LEU A 56 -18.78 2.95 -13.14
CA LEU A 56 -17.53 3.16 -13.85
C LEU A 56 -17.75 3.18 -15.36
N ASN A 57 -18.56 2.26 -15.88
CA ASN A 57 -18.90 2.21 -17.31
C ASN A 57 -19.64 3.46 -17.78
N THR A 58 -20.63 3.89 -17.00
CA THR A 58 -21.44 5.07 -17.32
C THR A 58 -20.58 6.35 -17.36
N GLN A 59 -19.71 6.53 -16.38
CA GLN A 59 -18.80 7.68 -16.33
C GLN A 59 -17.81 7.65 -17.51
N ALA A 60 -17.18 6.49 -17.76
CA ALA A 60 -16.27 6.31 -18.87
C ALA A 60 -16.96 6.52 -20.24
N ASN A 61 -18.21 6.08 -20.40
CA ASN A 61 -18.97 6.28 -21.65
C ASN A 61 -19.23 7.75 -21.93
N ARG A 62 -19.73 8.51 -20.95
CA ARG A 62 -19.96 9.95 -21.09
C ARG A 62 -18.68 10.67 -21.51
N LEU A 63 -17.58 10.43 -20.82
CA LEU A 63 -16.30 11.04 -21.17
C LEU A 63 -15.80 10.56 -22.55
N ALA A 64 -15.99 9.29 -22.92
CA ALA A 64 -15.60 8.77 -24.23
C ALA A 64 -16.36 9.43 -25.39
N HIS A 65 -17.68 9.63 -25.24
CA HIS A 65 -18.47 10.38 -26.23
C HIS A 65 -17.98 11.82 -26.36
N TYR A 66 -17.66 12.47 -25.28
CA TYR A 66 -17.09 13.81 -25.30
C TYR A 66 -15.72 13.83 -25.99
N LEU A 67 -14.84 12.89 -25.68
CA LEU A 67 -13.54 12.76 -26.35
C LEU A 67 -13.68 12.55 -27.86
N ARG A 68 -14.67 11.75 -28.31
CA ARG A 68 -14.98 11.60 -29.73
C ARG A 68 -15.41 12.92 -30.37
N SER A 69 -16.18 13.74 -29.68
CA SER A 69 -16.55 15.07 -30.19
C SER A 69 -15.35 16.00 -30.35
N LEU A 70 -14.26 15.77 -29.62
CA LEU A 70 -12.99 16.48 -29.75
C LEU A 70 -12.04 15.84 -30.79
N GLY A 71 -12.50 14.81 -31.51
CA GLY A 71 -11.77 14.16 -32.59
C GLY A 71 -10.84 13.05 -32.12
N VAL A 72 -11.07 12.46 -30.93
CA VAL A 72 -10.39 11.24 -30.48
C VAL A 72 -11.00 10.04 -31.21
N GLY A 73 -10.15 9.19 -31.73
CA GLY A 73 -10.49 7.96 -32.47
C GLY A 73 -9.25 7.08 -32.68
N PRO A 74 -9.30 6.09 -33.57
CA PRO A 74 -8.22 5.13 -33.76
C PRO A 74 -6.87 5.79 -34.00
N ASP A 75 -5.86 5.33 -33.25
CA ASP A 75 -4.47 5.80 -33.26
C ASP A 75 -4.26 7.26 -32.83
N VAL A 76 -5.32 7.95 -32.33
CA VAL A 76 -5.21 9.28 -31.75
C VAL A 76 -4.75 9.17 -30.30
N ARG A 77 -3.69 9.91 -29.93
CA ARG A 77 -3.13 9.92 -28.58
C ARG A 77 -3.85 10.94 -27.70
N VAL A 78 -4.11 10.53 -26.46
CA VAL A 78 -4.61 11.39 -25.38
C VAL A 78 -3.63 11.30 -24.20
N GLY A 79 -3.09 12.44 -23.77
CA GLY A 79 -2.19 12.48 -22.62
C GLY A 79 -2.97 12.35 -21.32
N VAL A 80 -2.44 11.61 -20.37
CA VAL A 80 -3.03 11.39 -19.05
C VAL A 80 -2.01 11.81 -18.00
N CYS A 81 -2.26 12.94 -17.34
CA CYS A 81 -1.44 13.47 -16.26
C CYS A 81 -2.32 13.61 -15.02
N LEU A 82 -2.52 12.52 -14.35
CA LEU A 82 -3.43 12.36 -13.22
C LEU A 82 -2.71 11.64 -12.07
N GLU A 83 -2.92 12.10 -10.87
CA GLU A 83 -2.61 11.31 -9.68
C GLU A 83 -3.55 10.10 -9.56
N ARG A 84 -3.15 9.12 -8.76
CA ARG A 84 -4.00 7.95 -8.51
C ARG A 84 -5.33 8.37 -7.93
N SER A 85 -6.41 7.99 -8.61
CA SER A 85 -7.79 8.32 -8.25
C SER A 85 -8.75 7.47 -9.05
N LEU A 86 -10.02 7.43 -8.67
CA LEU A 86 -11.07 6.79 -9.48
C LEU A 86 -11.22 7.47 -10.84
N ASP A 87 -11.04 8.78 -10.92
CA ASP A 87 -11.11 9.55 -12.18
C ASP A 87 -10.00 9.16 -13.15
N MET A 88 -8.81 8.79 -12.65
CA MET A 88 -7.75 8.25 -13.51
C MET A 88 -8.21 6.98 -14.23
N LEU A 89 -8.88 6.07 -13.54
CA LEU A 89 -9.41 4.85 -14.13
C LEU A 89 -10.55 5.13 -15.12
N VAL A 90 -11.46 6.06 -14.79
CA VAL A 90 -12.49 6.57 -15.71
C VAL A 90 -11.84 7.15 -16.96
N GLY A 91 -10.80 7.96 -16.81
CA GLY A 91 -10.09 8.62 -17.92
C GLY A 91 -9.46 7.64 -18.90
N VAL A 92 -8.68 6.66 -18.40
CA VAL A 92 -8.01 5.68 -19.28
C VAL A 92 -9.02 4.78 -19.99
N LEU A 93 -10.09 4.35 -19.31
CA LEU A 93 -11.18 3.61 -19.94
C LEU A 93 -11.90 4.44 -21.02
N ALA A 94 -12.20 5.70 -20.73
CA ALA A 94 -12.86 6.59 -21.67
C ALA A 94 -12.03 6.79 -22.96
N ILE A 95 -10.72 6.93 -22.84
CA ILE A 95 -9.82 7.04 -23.99
C ILE A 95 -9.93 5.80 -24.87
N LEU A 96 -9.82 4.60 -24.28
CA LEU A 96 -9.90 3.35 -25.00
C LEU A 96 -11.29 3.14 -25.65
N LYS A 97 -12.36 3.53 -24.96
CA LYS A 97 -13.74 3.48 -25.48
C LYS A 97 -13.97 4.48 -26.61
N ALA A 98 -13.34 5.65 -26.56
CA ALA A 98 -13.35 6.60 -27.66
C ALA A 98 -12.64 6.08 -28.90
N GLY A 99 -11.78 5.07 -28.75
CA GLY A 99 -10.92 4.48 -29.75
C GLY A 99 -9.49 4.99 -29.73
N GLY A 100 -9.16 5.93 -28.85
CA GLY A 100 -7.83 6.53 -28.69
C GLY A 100 -6.84 5.66 -27.94
N ALA A 101 -5.58 6.11 -27.93
CA ALA A 101 -4.48 5.52 -27.17
C ALA A 101 -4.08 6.49 -26.04
N TYR A 102 -3.97 6.00 -24.81
CA TYR A 102 -3.50 6.84 -23.71
C TYR A 102 -1.97 6.93 -23.67
N VAL A 103 -1.49 8.11 -23.25
CA VAL A 103 -0.07 8.42 -23.07
C VAL A 103 0.09 8.89 -21.63
N PRO A 104 0.64 8.07 -20.74
CA PRO A 104 0.91 8.47 -19.37
C PRO A 104 1.96 9.57 -19.30
N LEU A 105 1.69 10.59 -18.51
CA LEU A 105 2.56 11.73 -18.23
C LEU A 105 2.62 11.88 -16.70
N ASP A 106 3.79 11.72 -16.12
CA ASP A 106 3.97 11.84 -14.67
C ASP A 106 4.28 13.31 -14.32
N SER A 107 3.45 13.94 -13.49
CA SER A 107 3.65 15.32 -13.06
C SER A 107 4.93 15.54 -12.25
N ALA A 108 5.50 14.48 -11.69
CA ALA A 108 6.79 14.50 -10.98
C ALA A 108 8.01 14.53 -11.92
N TYR A 109 7.80 14.34 -13.24
CA TYR A 109 8.91 14.43 -14.18
C TYR A 109 9.37 15.88 -14.35
N PRO A 110 10.68 16.09 -14.58
CA PRO A 110 11.21 17.41 -14.90
C PRO A 110 10.49 18.03 -16.10
N LYS A 111 10.33 19.36 -16.07
CA LYS A 111 9.62 20.16 -17.09
C LYS A 111 10.11 19.83 -18.51
N ALA A 112 11.42 19.78 -18.73
CA ALA A 112 12.03 19.49 -20.04
C ALA A 112 11.66 18.07 -20.55
N ARG A 113 11.53 17.09 -19.65
CA ARG A 113 11.13 15.72 -20.00
C ARG A 113 9.66 15.68 -20.40
N LEU A 114 8.79 16.32 -19.62
CA LEU A 114 7.36 16.47 -19.97
C LEU A 114 7.17 17.20 -21.31
N ALA A 115 7.91 18.28 -21.54
CA ALA A 115 7.87 19.04 -22.78
C ALA A 115 8.26 18.17 -23.98
N HIS A 116 9.34 17.36 -23.84
CA HIS A 116 9.73 16.41 -24.89
C HIS A 116 8.62 15.39 -25.17
N MET A 117 8.06 14.75 -24.13
CA MET A 117 7.01 13.74 -24.29
C MET A 117 5.74 14.34 -24.93
N LEU A 118 5.38 15.58 -24.57
CA LEU A 118 4.25 16.30 -25.16
C LEU A 118 4.49 16.64 -26.64
N ALA A 119 5.68 17.15 -26.99
CA ALA A 119 6.03 17.48 -28.37
C ALA A 119 6.07 16.22 -29.26
N ASP A 120 6.67 15.13 -28.75
CA ASP A 120 6.83 13.90 -29.51
C ASP A 120 5.49 13.15 -29.65
N SER A 121 4.74 12.91 -28.55
CA SER A 121 3.44 12.22 -28.61
C SER A 121 2.36 13.05 -29.31
N ALA A 122 2.47 14.39 -29.29
CA ALA A 122 1.49 15.32 -29.85
C ALA A 122 0.04 14.90 -29.55
N PRO A 123 -0.37 14.88 -28.26
CA PRO A 123 -1.69 14.40 -27.87
C PRO A 123 -2.79 15.33 -28.36
N ARG A 124 -3.91 14.77 -28.77
CA ARG A 124 -5.09 15.54 -29.20
C ARG A 124 -5.75 16.30 -28.06
N VAL A 125 -5.75 15.69 -26.86
CA VAL A 125 -6.35 16.18 -25.62
C VAL A 125 -5.46 15.74 -24.46
N LEU A 126 -5.45 16.52 -23.39
CA LEU A 126 -4.80 16.21 -22.13
C LEU A 126 -5.85 16.06 -21.03
N LEU A 127 -5.85 14.94 -20.31
CA LEU A 127 -6.64 14.73 -19.11
C LEU A 127 -5.78 15.04 -17.88
N SER A 128 -6.31 15.84 -16.96
CA SER A 128 -5.57 16.29 -15.78
C SER A 128 -6.50 16.58 -14.61
N HIS A 129 -5.92 16.77 -13.43
CA HIS A 129 -6.52 17.46 -12.29
C HIS A 129 -5.81 18.76 -11.99
N ALA A 130 -6.40 19.58 -11.13
CA ALA A 130 -5.85 20.87 -10.72
C ALA A 130 -4.40 20.79 -10.24
N ALA A 131 -4.03 19.72 -9.50
CA ALA A 131 -2.68 19.52 -8.98
C ALA A 131 -1.60 19.42 -10.07
N ALA A 132 -1.86 18.67 -11.14
CA ALA A 132 -0.92 18.48 -12.25
C ALA A 132 -0.95 19.60 -13.30
N ARG A 133 -1.95 20.47 -13.23
CA ARG A 133 -2.21 21.50 -14.25
C ARG A 133 -1.03 22.46 -14.47
N LEU A 134 -0.39 22.91 -13.38
CA LEU A 134 0.72 23.86 -13.48
C LEU A 134 1.93 23.26 -14.19
N ALA A 135 2.28 22.01 -13.85
CA ALA A 135 3.40 21.29 -14.50
C ALA A 135 3.14 21.10 -16.00
N LEU A 136 1.92 20.73 -16.37
CA LEU A 136 1.54 20.57 -17.77
C LEU A 136 1.57 21.89 -18.55
N LEU A 137 1.02 22.98 -18.01
CA LEU A 137 1.03 24.28 -18.67
C LEU A 137 2.47 24.77 -18.89
N ALA A 138 3.34 24.64 -17.88
CA ALA A 138 4.73 24.99 -18.00
C ALA A 138 5.47 24.17 -19.08
N ALA A 139 5.16 22.86 -19.18
CA ALA A 139 5.75 21.99 -20.19
C ALA A 139 5.22 22.29 -21.62
N LEU A 140 3.92 22.60 -21.77
CA LEU A 140 3.32 23.01 -23.05
C LEU A 140 3.92 24.32 -23.56
N GLU A 141 4.14 25.29 -22.67
CA GLU A 141 4.79 26.54 -23.00
C GLU A 141 6.23 26.31 -23.53
N GLU A 142 6.99 25.43 -22.86
CA GLU A 142 8.37 25.12 -23.26
C GLU A 142 8.46 24.50 -24.66
N CYS A 143 7.55 23.58 -24.99
CA CYS A 143 7.57 22.91 -26.30
C CYS A 143 6.74 23.63 -27.37
N ALA A 144 6.16 24.78 -27.06
CA ALA A 144 5.27 25.54 -27.96
C ALA A 144 4.11 24.68 -28.53
N ALA A 145 3.69 23.65 -27.81
CA ALA A 145 2.59 22.78 -28.20
C ALA A 145 1.27 23.32 -27.62
N SER A 146 0.17 23.01 -28.29
CA SER A 146 -1.18 23.35 -27.85
C SER A 146 -2.05 22.12 -27.90
N ALA A 147 -2.62 21.74 -26.76
CA ALA A 147 -3.63 20.68 -26.66
C ALA A 147 -4.70 21.12 -25.63
N PRO A 148 -5.99 20.86 -25.90
CA PRO A 148 -7.05 21.11 -24.92
C PRO A 148 -6.77 20.34 -23.63
N LEU A 149 -6.82 21.04 -22.50
CA LEU A 149 -6.64 20.48 -21.18
C LEU A 149 -7.99 20.32 -20.48
N LEU A 150 -8.38 19.08 -20.22
CA LEU A 150 -9.62 18.73 -19.51
C LEU A 150 -9.31 18.42 -18.06
N ASP A 151 -9.97 19.13 -17.15
CA ASP A 151 -9.99 18.80 -15.73
C ASP A 151 -11.07 17.75 -15.47
N LEU A 152 -10.69 16.56 -15.04
CA LEU A 152 -11.64 15.48 -14.80
C LEU A 152 -12.54 15.72 -13.58
N ALA A 153 -12.18 16.62 -12.66
CA ALA A 153 -13.05 17.06 -11.58
C ALA A 153 -14.25 17.89 -12.10
N ASP A 154 -14.14 18.52 -13.28
CA ASP A 154 -15.25 19.27 -13.89
C ASP A 154 -16.09 18.39 -14.82
N THR A 155 -16.92 17.56 -14.26
CA THR A 155 -17.77 16.63 -15.01
C THR A 155 -18.87 17.33 -15.86
N ARG A 156 -19.12 18.63 -15.67
CA ARG A 156 -20.18 19.39 -16.37
C ARG A 156 -20.02 19.36 -17.89
N LEU A 157 -18.78 19.26 -18.38
CA LEU A 157 -18.48 19.24 -19.81
C LEU A 157 -19.03 18.01 -20.54
N TRP A 158 -19.15 16.88 -19.83
CA TRP A 158 -19.63 15.64 -20.42
C TRP A 158 -20.81 14.99 -19.67
N ALA A 159 -21.36 15.64 -18.65
CA ALA A 159 -22.49 15.11 -17.88
C ALA A 159 -23.73 14.79 -18.75
N ALA A 160 -23.94 15.57 -19.82
CA ALA A 160 -25.08 15.38 -20.72
C ALA A 160 -24.80 14.40 -21.88
N GLN A 161 -23.59 13.81 -21.96
CA GLN A 161 -23.24 12.88 -23.01
C GLN A 161 -23.95 11.52 -22.80
N PRO A 162 -24.11 10.70 -23.89
CA PRO A 162 -24.73 9.39 -23.81
C PRO A 162 -24.02 8.47 -22.80
N VAL A 163 -24.84 7.61 -22.17
CA VAL A 163 -24.37 6.62 -21.18
C VAL A 163 -24.08 5.25 -21.81
N ASP A 164 -24.53 5.03 -23.05
CA ASP A 164 -24.30 3.79 -23.78
C ASP A 164 -22.86 3.66 -24.24
N ASN A 165 -22.39 2.41 -24.37
CA ASN A 165 -21.06 2.17 -24.90
C ASN A 165 -20.89 2.76 -26.30
N PRO A 166 -19.84 3.56 -26.55
CA PRO A 166 -19.58 4.08 -27.90
C PRO A 166 -19.32 2.94 -28.90
N ASP A 167 -20.07 2.90 -30.00
CA ASP A 167 -19.88 1.86 -31.02
C ASP A 167 -18.46 1.93 -31.62
N PRO A 168 -17.65 0.87 -31.50
CA PRO A 168 -16.31 0.83 -32.08
C PRO A 168 -16.34 0.85 -33.63
N HIS A 169 -17.38 0.29 -34.25
CA HIS A 169 -17.50 0.25 -35.72
C HIS A 169 -17.74 1.63 -36.30
N ALA A 170 -18.42 2.52 -35.55
CA ALA A 170 -18.67 3.89 -36.01
C ALA A 170 -17.38 4.69 -36.29
N VAL A 171 -16.25 4.31 -35.66
CA VAL A 171 -14.95 4.95 -35.89
C VAL A 171 -13.92 4.01 -36.52
N GLY A 172 -14.34 2.80 -36.94
CA GLY A 172 -13.46 1.81 -37.55
C GLY A 172 -12.42 1.20 -36.59
N LEU A 173 -12.68 1.19 -35.27
CA LEU A 173 -11.76 0.65 -34.27
C LEU A 173 -11.65 -0.87 -34.37
N THR A 174 -10.42 -1.35 -34.35
CA THR A 174 -10.07 -2.78 -34.34
C THR A 174 -9.00 -3.05 -33.28
N SER A 175 -8.77 -4.32 -32.97
CA SER A 175 -7.71 -4.77 -32.06
C SER A 175 -6.29 -4.38 -32.50
N ARG A 176 -6.09 -4.03 -33.74
CA ARG A 176 -4.80 -3.62 -34.32
C ARG A 176 -4.49 -2.14 -34.16
N HIS A 177 -5.44 -1.33 -33.69
CA HIS A 177 -5.19 0.06 -33.31
C HIS A 177 -4.52 0.16 -31.95
N LEU A 178 -3.94 1.31 -31.67
CA LEU A 178 -3.18 1.56 -30.47
C LEU A 178 -4.05 1.52 -29.22
N ALA A 179 -3.53 0.90 -28.17
CA ALA A 179 -4.11 0.97 -26.82
C ALA A 179 -3.37 2.00 -25.97
N TYR A 180 -2.04 2.03 -26.05
CA TYR A 180 -1.24 2.98 -25.29
C TYR A 180 0.13 3.23 -25.93
N VAL A 181 0.74 4.35 -25.52
CA VAL A 181 2.15 4.68 -25.80
C VAL A 181 2.83 4.98 -24.47
N ILE A 182 3.72 4.11 -24.03
CA ILE A 182 4.47 4.29 -22.78
C ILE A 182 5.91 4.67 -23.12
N TYR A 183 6.41 5.74 -22.48
CA TYR A 183 7.75 6.24 -22.69
C TYR A 183 8.75 5.53 -21.79
N THR A 184 9.81 5.01 -22.39
CA THR A 184 10.94 4.39 -21.70
C THR A 184 12.23 5.19 -21.94
N SER A 185 13.26 4.97 -21.08
CA SER A 185 14.60 5.56 -21.30
C SER A 185 15.14 5.18 -22.69
N GLY A 186 15.81 6.11 -23.32
CA GLY A 186 16.38 5.94 -24.66
C GLY A 186 17.90 5.97 -24.70
N SER A 187 18.52 5.11 -25.49
CA SER A 187 19.98 5.04 -25.65
C SER A 187 20.59 6.32 -26.24
N THR A 188 19.79 7.16 -26.88
CA THR A 188 20.19 8.46 -27.44
C THR A 188 20.12 9.59 -26.43
N GLY A 189 19.73 9.33 -25.19
CA GLY A 189 19.59 10.33 -24.13
C GLY A 189 18.26 11.08 -24.14
N MET A 190 17.26 10.58 -24.89
CA MET A 190 15.88 11.10 -24.87
C MET A 190 14.88 9.93 -24.70
N PRO A 191 13.77 10.11 -23.98
CA PRO A 191 12.74 9.09 -23.85
C PRO A 191 12.15 8.68 -25.20
N LYS A 192 11.87 7.39 -25.38
CA LYS A 192 11.24 6.83 -26.57
C LYS A 192 9.87 6.23 -26.25
N GLY A 193 8.85 6.52 -27.05
CA GLY A 193 7.49 6.04 -26.88
C GLY A 193 7.32 4.64 -27.47
N VAL A 194 7.04 3.63 -26.65
CA VAL A 194 6.74 2.26 -27.11
C VAL A 194 5.25 2.16 -27.44
N VAL A 195 4.95 1.70 -28.64
CA VAL A 195 3.60 1.73 -29.23
C VAL A 195 2.95 0.36 -29.18
N ILE A 196 1.95 0.17 -28.32
CA ILE A 196 1.26 -1.11 -28.13
C ILE A 196 -0.16 -1.06 -28.67
N ASP A 197 -0.55 -2.10 -29.42
CA ASP A 197 -1.92 -2.28 -29.88
C ASP A 197 -2.79 -3.04 -28.86
N HIS A 198 -4.11 -3.00 -29.04
CA HIS A 198 -5.02 -3.73 -28.17
C HIS A 198 -4.76 -5.23 -28.15
N ARG A 199 -4.34 -5.79 -29.29
CA ARG A 199 -4.17 -7.24 -29.48
C ARG A 199 -3.07 -7.80 -28.58
N GLY A 200 -1.90 -7.12 -28.55
CA GLY A 200 -0.78 -7.52 -27.70
C GLY A 200 -1.16 -7.47 -26.22
N ALA A 201 -1.76 -6.37 -25.79
CA ALA A 201 -2.22 -6.21 -24.41
C ALA A 201 -3.25 -7.27 -24.03
N VAL A 202 -4.30 -7.49 -24.82
CA VAL A 202 -5.36 -8.49 -24.56
C VAL A 202 -4.78 -9.90 -24.40
N ASN A 203 -3.78 -10.28 -25.21
CA ASN A 203 -3.13 -11.57 -25.08
C ASN A 203 -2.53 -11.78 -23.68
N THR A 204 -1.72 -10.83 -23.22
CA THR A 204 -1.07 -10.91 -21.91
C THR A 204 -2.11 -10.94 -20.78
N LEU A 205 -3.11 -10.05 -20.82
CA LEU A 205 -4.15 -9.97 -19.77
C LEU A 205 -4.92 -11.28 -19.64
N LEU A 206 -5.36 -11.87 -20.77
CA LEU A 206 -6.17 -13.08 -20.75
C LEU A 206 -5.35 -14.32 -20.36
N ASP A 207 -4.10 -14.43 -20.81
CA ASP A 207 -3.26 -15.58 -20.46
C ASP A 207 -2.92 -15.59 -18.97
N ILE A 208 -2.53 -14.46 -18.40
CA ILE A 208 -2.25 -14.34 -16.94
C ILE A 208 -3.51 -14.64 -16.13
N ASN A 209 -4.67 -14.06 -16.49
CA ASN A 209 -5.92 -14.32 -15.78
C ASN A 209 -6.31 -15.80 -15.80
N ARG A 210 -6.12 -16.47 -16.94
CA ARG A 210 -6.39 -17.90 -17.09
C ARG A 210 -5.44 -18.75 -16.25
N ARG A 211 -4.13 -18.47 -16.30
CA ARG A 211 -3.11 -19.28 -15.60
C ARG A 211 -3.26 -19.22 -14.08
N PHE A 212 -3.62 -18.06 -13.55
CA PHE A 212 -3.75 -17.86 -12.11
C PHE A 212 -5.20 -17.82 -11.63
N ALA A 213 -6.13 -18.26 -12.49
CA ALA A 213 -7.55 -18.35 -12.19
C ALA A 213 -8.11 -17.05 -11.55
N VAL A 214 -7.72 -15.90 -12.14
CA VAL A 214 -8.17 -14.57 -11.67
C VAL A 214 -9.62 -14.38 -12.06
N GLY A 215 -10.45 -13.97 -11.09
CA GLY A 215 -11.89 -13.82 -11.26
C GLY A 215 -12.53 -12.79 -10.33
N ALA A 216 -13.85 -12.75 -10.28
CA ALA A 216 -14.63 -11.70 -9.62
C ALA A 216 -14.38 -11.55 -8.11
N ARG A 217 -13.77 -12.53 -7.45
CA ARG A 217 -13.44 -12.45 -6.02
C ARG A 217 -12.07 -11.82 -5.77
N ASP A 218 -11.26 -11.68 -6.81
CA ASP A 218 -9.90 -11.19 -6.67
C ASP A 218 -9.85 -9.66 -6.60
N ARG A 219 -8.81 -9.19 -5.95
CA ARG A 219 -8.49 -7.76 -5.82
C ARG A 219 -6.99 -7.58 -5.90
N VAL A 220 -6.57 -6.61 -6.68
CA VAL A 220 -5.15 -6.23 -6.79
C VAL A 220 -4.92 -4.91 -6.04
N LEU A 221 -3.77 -4.80 -5.39
CA LEU A 221 -3.26 -3.50 -4.97
C LEU A 221 -2.52 -2.87 -6.15
N ALA A 222 -3.08 -1.81 -6.74
CA ALA A 222 -2.52 -1.14 -7.92
C ALA A 222 -1.33 -0.24 -7.53
N ILE A 223 -0.18 -0.87 -7.28
CA ILE A 223 1.02 -0.19 -6.77
C ILE A 223 1.87 0.44 -7.88
N SER A 224 1.77 -0.06 -9.12
CA SER A 224 2.56 0.43 -10.23
C SER A 224 2.07 1.78 -10.75
N SER A 225 3.00 2.68 -11.10
CA SER A 225 2.66 3.95 -11.77
C SER A 225 2.04 3.69 -13.15
N LEU A 226 1.13 4.56 -13.58
CA LEU A 226 0.54 4.51 -14.93
C LEU A 226 1.62 4.60 -16.04
N SER A 227 2.75 5.23 -15.76
CA SER A 227 3.91 5.32 -16.67
C SER A 227 4.69 4.00 -16.82
N PHE A 228 4.33 2.96 -16.05
CA PHE A 228 4.87 1.61 -16.16
C PHE A 228 3.80 0.64 -16.69
N ASP A 229 4.19 -0.24 -17.61
CA ASP A 229 3.29 -1.18 -18.26
C ASP A 229 2.71 -2.25 -17.31
N LEU A 230 3.28 -2.47 -16.13
CA LEU A 230 2.68 -3.29 -15.07
C LEU A 230 1.29 -2.80 -14.68
N SER A 231 1.06 -1.48 -14.69
CA SER A 231 -0.25 -0.87 -14.39
C SER A 231 -1.35 -1.31 -15.36
N VAL A 232 -0.99 -1.66 -16.59
CA VAL A 232 -1.94 -2.17 -17.60
C VAL A 232 -2.62 -3.44 -17.10
N TYR A 233 -1.86 -4.33 -16.46
CA TYR A 233 -2.42 -5.52 -15.83
C TYR A 233 -3.23 -5.18 -14.57
N ASP A 234 -2.73 -4.31 -13.71
CA ASP A 234 -3.42 -3.92 -12.48
C ASP A 234 -4.83 -3.40 -12.77
N PHE A 235 -4.98 -2.62 -13.83
CA PHE A 235 -6.28 -2.07 -14.21
C PHE A 235 -7.06 -3.02 -15.11
N PHE A 236 -6.54 -3.29 -16.29
CA PHE A 236 -7.33 -3.96 -17.32
C PHE A 236 -7.37 -5.48 -17.16
N GLY A 237 -6.34 -6.09 -16.57
CA GLY A 237 -6.37 -7.51 -16.21
C GLY A 237 -7.47 -7.82 -15.21
N MET A 238 -7.56 -7.00 -14.16
CA MET A 238 -8.59 -7.15 -13.13
C MET A 238 -9.98 -6.86 -13.69
N LEU A 239 -10.16 -5.76 -14.40
CA LEU A 239 -11.44 -5.40 -14.98
C LEU A 239 -11.91 -6.43 -16.02
N ALA A 240 -11.02 -7.06 -16.78
CA ALA A 240 -11.33 -8.14 -17.70
C ALA A 240 -11.81 -9.42 -17.00
N ALA A 241 -11.37 -9.67 -15.78
CA ALA A 241 -11.75 -10.82 -14.96
C ALA A 241 -13.03 -10.62 -14.13
N GLY A 242 -13.58 -9.41 -14.06
CA GLY A 242 -14.68 -9.05 -13.17
C GLY A 242 -14.22 -8.80 -11.73
N ALA A 243 -12.92 -8.63 -11.52
CA ALA A 243 -12.23 -8.40 -10.25
C ALA A 243 -12.16 -6.90 -9.91
N ALA A 244 -11.66 -6.56 -8.71
CA ALA A 244 -11.58 -5.18 -8.27
C ALA A 244 -10.14 -4.66 -8.20
N VAL A 245 -9.99 -3.36 -8.43
CA VAL A 245 -8.73 -2.61 -8.30
C VAL A 245 -8.78 -1.81 -6.99
N VAL A 246 -7.76 -1.96 -6.14
CA VAL A 246 -7.56 -1.13 -4.95
C VAL A 246 -6.46 -0.14 -5.24
N LEU A 247 -6.80 1.14 -5.24
CA LEU A 247 -5.88 2.23 -5.51
C LEU A 247 -5.22 2.72 -4.22
N LEU A 248 -3.98 3.18 -4.34
CA LEU A 248 -3.17 3.74 -3.26
C LEU A 248 -3.32 5.26 -3.21
N GLU A 249 -3.31 5.82 -2.02
CA GLU A 249 -3.14 7.26 -1.84
C GLU A 249 -1.76 7.71 -2.36
N PRO A 250 -1.70 8.80 -3.16
CA PRO A 250 -0.43 9.26 -3.75
C PRO A 250 0.65 9.53 -2.71
N GLN A 251 0.30 10.14 -1.57
CA GLN A 251 1.22 10.51 -0.50
C GLN A 251 1.77 9.29 0.26
N GLN A 252 1.06 8.15 0.22
CA GLN A 252 1.41 6.91 0.91
C GLN A 252 1.83 5.81 -0.08
N ALA A 253 2.06 6.16 -1.34
CA ALA A 253 2.34 5.20 -2.41
C ALA A 253 3.59 4.34 -2.17
N LEU A 254 4.53 4.78 -1.33
CA LEU A 254 5.75 4.06 -0.95
C LEU A 254 5.78 3.67 0.54
N ASP A 255 4.62 3.60 1.21
CA ASP A 255 4.52 3.20 2.61
C ASP A 255 4.08 1.73 2.74
N PRO A 256 4.96 0.80 3.16
CA PRO A 256 4.61 -0.60 3.34
C PRO A 256 3.58 -0.83 4.47
N ALA A 257 3.47 0.08 5.44
CA ALA A 257 2.43 0.02 6.46
C ALA A 257 1.04 0.22 5.84
N HIS A 258 0.92 1.23 4.97
CA HIS A 258 -0.29 1.51 4.23
C HIS A 258 -0.67 0.35 3.29
N TRP A 259 0.31 -0.25 2.60
CA TRP A 259 0.06 -1.41 1.75
C TRP A 259 -0.53 -2.58 2.53
N LEU A 260 0.09 -2.92 3.67
CA LEU A 260 -0.37 -4.03 4.52
C LEU A 260 -1.80 -3.77 5.02
N ALA A 261 -2.09 -2.56 5.48
CA ALA A 261 -3.42 -2.16 5.92
C ALA A 261 -4.48 -2.28 4.81
N LEU A 262 -4.16 -1.85 3.58
CA LEU A 262 -5.06 -2.00 2.43
C LEU A 262 -5.27 -3.47 2.02
N ILE A 263 -4.21 -4.30 2.09
CA ILE A 263 -4.31 -5.73 1.81
C ILE A 263 -5.28 -6.38 2.80
N GLU A 264 -5.17 -6.07 4.09
CA GLU A 264 -6.04 -6.59 5.13
C GLU A 264 -7.48 -6.07 4.98
N ARG A 265 -7.64 -4.75 4.90
CA ARG A 265 -8.95 -4.09 4.83
C ARG A 265 -9.77 -4.56 3.64
N HIS A 266 -9.15 -4.60 2.47
CA HIS A 266 -9.83 -4.91 1.24
C HIS A 266 -9.67 -6.36 0.80
N GLN A 267 -9.04 -7.22 1.62
CA GLN A 267 -8.82 -8.63 1.29
C GLN A 267 -8.17 -8.77 -0.10
N VAL A 268 -7.10 -8.01 -0.34
CA VAL A 268 -6.35 -8.06 -1.58
C VAL A 268 -5.79 -9.47 -1.77
N SER A 269 -5.94 -10.01 -2.98
CA SER A 269 -5.55 -11.38 -3.31
C SER A 269 -4.36 -11.46 -4.27
N LEU A 270 -4.09 -10.38 -5.00
CA LEU A 270 -2.98 -10.29 -5.93
C LEU A 270 -2.07 -9.11 -5.62
N TRP A 271 -0.77 -9.38 -5.68
CA TRP A 271 0.30 -8.40 -5.65
C TRP A 271 1.03 -8.41 -6.99
N ASN A 272 1.28 -7.23 -7.57
CA ASN A 272 2.04 -7.08 -8.81
C ASN A 272 3.00 -5.91 -8.71
N SER A 273 4.30 -6.19 -8.66
CA SER A 273 5.32 -5.14 -8.55
C SER A 273 6.71 -5.61 -8.97
N VAL A 274 7.66 -4.68 -8.90
CA VAL A 274 9.08 -5.01 -8.91
C VAL A 274 9.50 -5.66 -7.59
N PRO A 275 10.51 -6.56 -7.58
CA PRO A 275 10.94 -7.27 -6.38
C PRO A 275 11.32 -6.37 -5.20
N ALA A 276 11.85 -5.17 -5.47
CA ALA A 276 12.24 -4.21 -4.44
C ALA A 276 11.05 -3.78 -3.56
N LEU A 277 9.89 -3.46 -4.16
CA LEU A 277 8.69 -3.07 -3.39
C LEU A 277 8.13 -4.24 -2.57
N PHE A 278 8.15 -5.44 -3.14
CA PHE A 278 7.74 -6.63 -2.38
C PHE A 278 8.69 -6.92 -1.21
N SER A 279 10.02 -6.72 -1.41
CA SER A 279 10.99 -6.83 -0.33
C SER A 279 10.76 -5.81 0.79
N MET A 280 10.32 -4.59 0.46
CA MET A 280 9.93 -3.57 1.46
C MET A 280 8.73 -4.03 2.29
N LEU A 281 7.71 -4.63 1.65
CA LEU A 281 6.56 -5.18 2.35
C LEU A 281 6.96 -6.31 3.31
N LEU A 282 7.83 -7.25 2.85
CA LEU A 282 8.32 -8.34 3.70
C LEU A 282 9.14 -7.81 4.88
N GLU A 283 10.08 -6.88 4.61
CA GLU A 283 10.90 -6.26 5.65
C GLU A 283 10.05 -5.57 6.73
N TYR A 284 8.99 -4.88 6.30
CA TYR A 284 8.05 -4.25 7.21
C TYR A 284 7.27 -5.28 8.03
N ALA A 285 6.70 -6.31 7.39
CA ALA A 285 5.94 -7.36 8.07
C ALA A 285 6.79 -8.16 9.07
N GLU A 286 8.05 -8.48 8.71
CA GLU A 286 9.02 -9.10 9.61
C GLU A 286 9.32 -8.22 10.83
N GLY A 287 9.50 -6.91 10.63
CA GLY A 287 9.71 -5.95 11.72
C GLY A 287 8.51 -5.84 12.67
N GLU A 288 7.28 -5.94 12.14
CA GLU A 288 6.04 -6.00 12.93
C GLU A 288 5.76 -7.38 13.54
N ARG A 289 6.56 -8.39 13.18
CA ARG A 289 6.31 -9.80 13.55
C ARG A 289 4.91 -10.26 13.16
N SER A 290 4.40 -9.74 12.05
CA SER A 290 3.09 -10.06 11.50
C SER A 290 3.22 -10.99 10.31
N ALA A 291 2.27 -11.92 10.14
CA ALA A 291 2.14 -12.69 8.92
C ALA A 291 1.54 -11.81 7.81
N LEU A 292 1.82 -12.14 6.55
CA LEU A 292 1.06 -11.55 5.44
C LEU A 292 -0.38 -12.07 5.47
N PRO A 293 -1.38 -11.23 5.13
CA PRO A 293 -2.77 -11.64 5.14
C PRO A 293 -3.04 -12.87 4.25
N SER A 294 -3.80 -13.81 4.75
CA SER A 294 -4.15 -15.06 4.05
C SER A 294 -4.94 -14.84 2.76
N SER A 295 -5.53 -13.66 2.59
CA SER A 295 -6.18 -13.26 1.34
C SER A 295 -5.18 -13.15 0.18
N LEU A 296 -3.92 -12.76 0.44
CA LEU A 296 -2.88 -12.61 -0.57
C LEU A 296 -2.43 -13.99 -1.06
N ARG A 297 -2.89 -14.38 -2.26
CA ARG A 297 -2.68 -15.72 -2.82
C ARG A 297 -1.65 -15.79 -3.92
N VAL A 298 -1.41 -14.68 -4.64
CA VAL A 298 -0.45 -14.61 -5.76
C VAL A 298 0.37 -13.33 -5.65
N ALA A 299 1.70 -13.45 -5.74
CA ALA A 299 2.59 -12.32 -5.94
C ALA A 299 3.35 -12.47 -7.27
N MET A 300 3.10 -11.53 -8.16
CA MET A 300 3.71 -11.40 -9.48
C MET A 300 4.86 -10.41 -9.40
N LEU A 301 6.08 -10.91 -9.62
CA LEU A 301 7.30 -10.13 -9.49
C LEU A 301 8.00 -10.02 -10.85
N SER A 302 8.26 -8.79 -11.28
CA SER A 302 8.88 -8.52 -12.58
C SER A 302 9.70 -7.24 -12.58
N GLY A 303 10.35 -6.94 -13.70
CA GLY A 303 11.05 -5.67 -13.88
C GLY A 303 12.48 -5.64 -13.37
N ASP A 304 12.89 -6.51 -12.45
CA ASP A 304 14.28 -6.68 -12.00
C ASP A 304 14.53 -8.14 -11.57
N TRP A 305 15.77 -8.43 -11.16
CA TRP A 305 16.15 -9.71 -10.57
C TRP A 305 15.42 -9.93 -9.24
N ILE A 306 14.93 -11.16 -9.05
CA ILE A 306 14.36 -11.58 -7.77
C ILE A 306 15.51 -12.15 -6.91
N PRO A 307 15.81 -11.58 -5.73
CA PRO A 307 16.80 -12.14 -4.82
C PRO A 307 16.44 -13.58 -4.44
N LEU A 308 17.43 -14.48 -4.41
CA LEU A 308 17.19 -15.90 -4.08
C LEU A 308 16.63 -16.11 -2.66
N THR A 309 16.87 -15.18 -1.74
CA THR A 309 16.38 -15.22 -0.37
C THR A 309 14.92 -14.73 -0.24
N LEU A 310 14.40 -14.00 -1.23
CA LEU A 310 13.08 -13.38 -1.15
C LEU A 310 11.94 -14.41 -1.08
N PRO A 311 11.95 -15.52 -1.87
CA PRO A 311 10.88 -16.50 -1.82
C PRO A 311 10.73 -17.17 -0.44
N GLU A 312 11.83 -17.56 0.19
CA GLU A 312 11.81 -18.20 1.52
C GLU A 312 11.24 -17.26 2.58
N ARG A 313 11.64 -15.99 2.56
CA ARG A 313 11.08 -14.95 3.44
C ARG A 313 9.56 -14.80 3.24
N ALA A 314 9.11 -14.75 1.99
CA ALA A 314 7.69 -14.63 1.68
C ALA A 314 6.88 -15.83 2.16
N TRP A 315 7.38 -17.05 1.96
CA TRP A 315 6.71 -18.27 2.43
C TRP A 315 6.75 -18.45 3.94
N ALA A 316 7.75 -17.90 4.62
CA ALA A 316 7.76 -17.86 6.09
C ALA A 316 6.61 -17.00 6.64
N LEU A 317 6.23 -15.92 5.94
CA LEU A 317 5.14 -15.01 6.34
C LEU A 317 3.77 -15.44 5.78
N GLN A 318 3.72 -16.13 4.62
CA GLN A 318 2.50 -16.65 3.99
C GLN A 318 2.80 -17.95 3.25
N PRO A 319 2.68 -19.14 3.90
CA PRO A 319 3.11 -20.42 3.35
C PRO A 319 2.39 -20.87 2.07
N THR A 320 1.19 -20.36 1.81
CA THR A 320 0.38 -20.73 0.62
C THR A 320 0.51 -19.73 -0.52
N LEU A 321 1.34 -18.70 -0.38
CA LEU A 321 1.53 -17.67 -1.38
C LEU A 321 2.19 -18.25 -2.65
N GLN A 322 1.55 -18.08 -3.79
CA GLN A 322 2.13 -18.39 -5.09
C GLN A 322 3.02 -17.25 -5.55
N LEU A 323 4.31 -17.50 -5.69
CA LEU A 323 5.29 -16.54 -6.21
C LEU A 323 5.53 -16.83 -7.69
N ILE A 324 5.42 -15.76 -8.50
CA ILE A 324 5.58 -15.88 -9.96
C ILE A 324 6.66 -14.90 -10.40
N SER A 325 7.72 -15.42 -10.99
CA SER A 325 8.69 -14.61 -11.74
C SER A 325 8.12 -14.32 -13.11
N LEU A 326 7.99 -13.07 -13.48
CA LEU A 326 7.51 -12.62 -14.78
C LEU A 326 8.60 -11.81 -15.47
N GLY A 327 8.74 -11.98 -16.75
CA GLY A 327 9.71 -11.27 -17.54
C GLY A 327 9.16 -10.80 -18.87
N GLY A 328 9.91 -9.93 -19.52
CA GLY A 328 9.54 -9.35 -20.80
C GLY A 328 10.13 -7.97 -20.97
N ALA A 329 9.65 -7.29 -21.99
CA ALA A 329 9.99 -5.90 -22.28
C ALA A 329 8.72 -5.14 -22.61
N THR A 330 8.68 -3.85 -22.33
CA THR A 330 7.57 -2.98 -22.73
C THR A 330 7.27 -3.08 -24.23
N GLU A 331 8.29 -3.33 -25.04
CA GLU A 331 8.22 -3.60 -26.46
C GLU A 331 7.54 -4.94 -26.85
N ALA A 332 7.12 -5.71 -25.82
CA ALA A 332 6.42 -7.01 -26.03
C ALA A 332 5.20 -7.18 -25.11
N SER A 333 4.52 -6.07 -24.79
CA SER A 333 3.22 -5.99 -24.09
C SER A 333 3.26 -6.57 -22.68
N ILE A 334 3.92 -5.87 -21.75
CA ILE A 334 4.02 -6.14 -20.32
C ILE A 334 4.95 -7.31 -20.03
N TRP A 335 4.46 -8.53 -20.24
CA TRP A 335 5.19 -9.78 -20.00
C TRP A 335 5.15 -10.70 -21.21
N SER A 336 6.19 -11.46 -21.37
CA SER A 336 6.34 -12.41 -22.48
C SER A 336 6.78 -13.80 -22.02
N ILE A 337 7.23 -13.93 -20.77
CA ILE A 337 7.77 -15.16 -20.18
C ILE A 337 7.45 -15.22 -18.69
N LEU A 338 7.26 -16.41 -18.15
CA LEU A 338 6.97 -16.60 -16.73
C LEU A 338 7.61 -17.87 -16.16
N TYR A 339 7.89 -17.82 -14.85
CA TYR A 339 8.31 -18.97 -14.05
C TYR A 339 7.55 -19.00 -12.72
N PRO A 340 6.66 -19.99 -12.48
CA PRO A 340 6.05 -20.20 -11.16
C PRO A 340 7.08 -20.80 -10.20
N LEU A 341 7.35 -20.11 -9.09
CA LEU A 341 8.26 -20.60 -8.06
C LEU A 341 7.55 -21.58 -7.14
N GLN A 342 8.17 -22.73 -6.91
CA GLN A 342 7.72 -23.71 -5.92
C GLN A 342 8.77 -23.94 -4.83
N GLN A 343 10.04 -23.79 -5.18
CA GLN A 343 11.20 -23.89 -4.30
C GLN A 343 12.36 -23.09 -4.91
N VAL A 344 13.37 -22.79 -4.10
CA VAL A 344 14.63 -22.20 -4.58
C VAL A 344 15.68 -23.30 -4.60
N ASP A 345 16.31 -23.52 -5.75
CA ASP A 345 17.44 -24.45 -5.85
C ASP A 345 18.71 -23.72 -5.35
N PRO A 346 19.43 -24.25 -4.36
CA PRO A 346 20.65 -23.64 -3.83
C PRO A 346 21.76 -23.45 -4.88
N HIS A 347 21.69 -24.18 -5.99
CA HIS A 347 22.66 -24.09 -7.09
C HIS A 347 22.33 -23.02 -8.14
N TRP A 348 21.15 -22.42 -8.05
CA TRP A 348 20.80 -21.35 -8.97
C TRP A 348 21.67 -20.11 -8.75
N ARG A 349 22.09 -19.54 -9.86
CA ARG A 349 22.67 -18.20 -9.86
C ARG A 349 21.61 -17.11 -9.86
N SER A 350 20.47 -17.42 -10.45
CA SER A 350 19.29 -16.56 -10.47
C SER A 350 18.04 -17.44 -10.65
N ILE A 351 16.90 -16.92 -10.27
CA ILE A 351 15.62 -17.55 -10.57
C ILE A 351 15.46 -17.66 -12.09
N PRO A 352 15.05 -18.81 -12.62
CA PRO A 352 14.84 -18.98 -14.05
C PRO A 352 13.89 -17.92 -14.63
N TYR A 353 14.18 -17.48 -15.85
CA TYR A 353 13.30 -16.57 -16.57
C TYR A 353 11.98 -17.26 -16.95
N GLY A 354 12.06 -18.57 -17.26
CA GLY A 354 10.89 -19.42 -17.40
C GLY A 354 10.56 -19.80 -18.84
N LYS A 355 9.25 -19.91 -19.13
CA LYS A 355 8.70 -20.30 -20.44
C LYS A 355 7.82 -19.18 -21.01
N PRO A 356 7.72 -19.06 -22.35
CA PRO A 356 6.91 -18.05 -23.00
C PRO A 356 5.43 -18.11 -22.61
N LEU A 357 4.79 -16.96 -22.63
CA LEU A 357 3.33 -16.82 -22.58
C LEU A 357 2.69 -17.38 -23.86
N ASP A 358 1.38 -17.64 -23.81
CA ASP A 358 0.64 -18.08 -24.99
C ASP A 358 0.77 -17.05 -26.13
N HIS A 359 0.91 -17.53 -27.34
CA HIS A 359 1.10 -16.74 -28.57
C HIS A 359 2.33 -15.84 -28.58
N GLN A 360 3.24 -16.04 -27.62
CA GLN A 360 4.56 -15.42 -27.59
C GLN A 360 5.64 -16.50 -27.75
N ARG A 361 6.78 -16.10 -28.28
CA ARG A 361 7.92 -16.99 -28.54
C ARG A 361 9.20 -16.33 -28.10
N PHE A 362 10.10 -17.12 -27.53
CA PHE A 362 11.46 -16.70 -27.25
C PHE A 362 12.45 -17.49 -28.09
N TYR A 363 13.50 -16.83 -28.49
CA TYR A 363 14.61 -17.42 -29.20
C TYR A 363 15.91 -17.03 -28.52
N VAL A 364 16.84 -18.01 -28.43
CA VAL A 364 18.23 -17.79 -28.05
C VAL A 364 19.06 -17.93 -29.30
N LEU A 365 19.54 -16.82 -29.84
CA LEU A 365 20.22 -16.78 -31.15
C LEU A 365 21.65 -16.26 -31.02
N ASP A 366 22.47 -16.58 -32.03
CA ASP A 366 23.79 -15.93 -32.21
C ASP A 366 23.67 -14.71 -33.13
N ASP A 367 24.84 -14.10 -33.44
CA ASP A 367 24.93 -12.92 -34.33
C ASP A 367 24.47 -13.18 -35.75
N ALA A 368 24.51 -14.46 -36.20
CA ALA A 368 24.01 -14.90 -37.50
C ALA A 368 22.53 -15.30 -37.44
N LEU A 369 21.84 -15.03 -36.31
CA LEU A 369 20.44 -15.40 -36.04
C LEU A 369 20.19 -16.93 -36.12
N GLN A 370 21.21 -17.75 -35.80
CA GLN A 370 21.06 -19.19 -35.67
C GLN A 370 20.73 -19.57 -34.23
N VAL A 371 19.84 -20.58 -34.08
CA VAL A 371 19.41 -21.06 -32.77
C VAL A 371 20.58 -21.66 -31.97
N ARG A 372 20.75 -21.25 -30.75
CA ARG A 372 21.77 -21.78 -29.83
C ARG A 372 21.28 -23.07 -29.17
N PRO A 373 22.16 -24.06 -29.04
CA PRO A 373 21.85 -25.29 -28.29
C PRO A 373 21.60 -25.01 -26.79
N THR A 374 20.95 -25.96 -26.13
CA THR A 374 20.81 -25.96 -24.65
C THR A 374 22.15 -25.76 -23.98
N TRP A 375 22.17 -24.95 -22.90
CA TRP A 375 23.34 -24.51 -22.14
C TRP A 375 24.28 -23.50 -22.85
N VAL A 376 24.04 -23.21 -24.13
CA VAL A 376 24.87 -22.25 -24.85
C VAL A 376 24.22 -20.87 -24.82
N ALA A 377 24.96 -19.88 -24.30
CA ALA A 377 24.51 -18.51 -24.24
C ALA A 377 24.30 -17.91 -25.64
N GLY A 378 23.32 -17.06 -25.77
CA GLY A 378 23.01 -16.27 -26.94
C GLY A 378 22.14 -15.07 -26.60
N GLN A 379 21.87 -14.25 -27.60
CA GLN A 379 20.95 -13.14 -27.51
C GLN A 379 19.51 -13.63 -27.42
N LEU A 380 18.72 -12.99 -26.55
CA LEU A 380 17.28 -13.25 -26.43
C LEU A 380 16.50 -12.39 -27.43
N TYR A 381 15.61 -13.05 -28.14
CA TYR A 381 14.66 -12.41 -29.04
C TYR A 381 13.24 -12.82 -28.66
N ILE A 382 12.31 -11.88 -28.81
CA ILE A 382 10.89 -12.12 -28.58
C ILE A 382 10.17 -12.05 -29.92
N GLY A 383 9.31 -13.04 -30.18
CA GLY A 383 8.39 -13.09 -31.31
C GLY A 383 6.95 -13.25 -30.84
N GLY A 384 6.01 -13.10 -31.75
CA GLY A 384 4.60 -13.36 -31.52
C GLY A 384 3.74 -12.11 -31.41
N ILE A 385 2.54 -12.33 -30.89
CA ILE A 385 1.43 -11.36 -30.95
C ILE A 385 1.62 -10.16 -30.02
N GLY A 386 2.43 -10.31 -28.97
CA GLY A 386 2.69 -9.26 -27.97
C GLY A 386 3.63 -8.15 -28.47
N LEU A 387 4.28 -8.29 -29.63
CA LEU A 387 5.26 -7.31 -30.09
C LEU A 387 4.62 -5.93 -30.35
N ALA A 388 5.26 -4.89 -29.83
CA ALA A 388 4.94 -3.51 -30.12
C ALA A 388 4.98 -3.22 -31.62
N LYS A 389 4.23 -2.24 -32.09
CA LYS A 389 4.30 -1.78 -33.48
C LYS A 389 5.67 -1.19 -33.81
N GLY A 390 6.34 -0.61 -32.83
CA GLY A 390 7.63 0.04 -32.91
C GLY A 390 7.75 1.15 -31.88
N TYR A 391 8.66 2.06 -32.12
CA TYR A 391 8.80 3.30 -31.36
C TYR A 391 8.09 4.43 -32.09
N TRP A 392 7.41 5.26 -31.33
CA TRP A 392 6.61 6.36 -31.88
C TRP A 392 7.51 7.34 -32.64
N ARG A 393 7.17 7.63 -33.89
CA ARG A 393 7.90 8.53 -34.82
C ARG A 393 9.40 8.25 -34.98
N ASP A 394 9.87 7.05 -34.65
CA ASP A 394 11.27 6.67 -34.81
C ASP A 394 11.38 5.34 -35.61
N GLU A 395 11.28 5.48 -36.93
CA GLU A 395 11.38 4.36 -37.87
C GLU A 395 12.78 3.74 -37.85
N THR A 396 13.83 4.55 -37.67
CA THR A 396 15.20 4.09 -37.65
C THR A 396 15.47 3.19 -36.44
N LEU A 397 15.08 3.62 -35.25
CA LEU A 397 15.20 2.85 -34.04
C LEU A 397 14.29 1.60 -34.10
N SER A 398 13.08 1.76 -34.64
CA SER A 398 12.15 0.65 -34.84
C SER A 398 12.75 -0.41 -35.75
N ALA A 399 13.32 -0.06 -36.88
CA ALA A 399 13.97 -0.99 -37.81
C ALA A 399 15.23 -1.66 -37.21
N GLY A 400 15.95 -0.96 -36.36
CA GLY A 400 17.11 -1.49 -35.64
C GLY A 400 16.79 -2.46 -34.51
N SER A 401 15.57 -2.38 -33.94
CA SER A 401 15.11 -3.21 -32.81
C SER A 401 14.16 -4.32 -33.22
N PHE A 402 13.33 -4.09 -34.24
CA PHE A 402 12.33 -5.04 -34.74
C PHE A 402 12.62 -5.39 -36.20
N TYR A 403 12.93 -6.62 -36.47
CA TYR A 403 13.23 -7.05 -37.81
C TYR A 403 12.69 -8.45 -38.13
N ALA A 404 12.59 -8.78 -39.42
CA ALA A 404 12.15 -10.08 -39.83
C ALA A 404 13.31 -11.08 -39.75
N HIS A 405 13.08 -12.24 -39.14
CA HIS A 405 14.05 -13.33 -39.13
C HIS A 405 14.30 -13.81 -40.56
N PRO A 406 15.56 -13.89 -41.01
CA PRO A 406 15.87 -14.11 -42.43
C PRO A 406 15.36 -15.43 -43.00
N LEU A 407 15.22 -16.48 -42.17
CA LEU A 407 14.74 -17.80 -42.59
C LEU A 407 13.24 -17.99 -42.46
N THR A 408 12.61 -17.43 -41.42
CA THR A 408 11.20 -17.67 -41.12
C THR A 408 10.28 -16.52 -41.53
N GLY A 409 10.83 -15.35 -41.79
CA GLY A 409 10.07 -14.11 -42.01
C GLY A 409 9.33 -13.59 -40.77
N GLU A 410 9.47 -14.27 -39.63
CA GLU A 410 8.82 -13.85 -38.38
C GLU A 410 9.41 -12.54 -37.87
N ARG A 411 8.54 -11.63 -37.43
CA ARG A 411 8.97 -10.38 -36.82
C ARG A 411 9.47 -10.66 -35.41
N LEU A 412 10.70 -10.24 -35.11
CA LEU A 412 11.38 -10.43 -33.84
C LEU A 412 11.76 -9.07 -33.23
N TYR A 413 11.69 -8.98 -31.91
CA TYR A 413 12.26 -7.89 -31.12
C TYR A 413 13.57 -8.36 -30.48
N ARG A 414 14.65 -7.61 -30.73
CA ARG A 414 15.95 -7.81 -30.09
C ARG A 414 15.92 -7.18 -28.69
N THR A 415 15.98 -8.01 -27.65
CA THR A 415 15.85 -7.52 -26.26
C THR A 415 17.10 -6.82 -25.73
N GLY A 416 18.28 -7.17 -26.25
CA GLY A 416 19.58 -6.82 -25.69
C GLY A 416 19.96 -7.67 -24.48
N ASP A 417 19.14 -8.64 -24.12
CA ASP A 417 19.38 -9.58 -23.02
C ASP A 417 20.10 -10.83 -23.53
N LEU A 418 20.95 -11.39 -22.69
CA LEU A 418 21.61 -12.67 -22.90
C LEU A 418 20.93 -13.76 -22.09
N GLY A 419 20.80 -14.94 -22.65
CA GLY A 419 20.23 -16.08 -21.96
C GLY A 419 20.63 -17.41 -22.59
N ARG A 420 20.16 -18.49 -21.98
CA ARG A 420 20.34 -19.85 -22.53
C ARG A 420 19.16 -20.73 -22.18
N TRP A 421 18.88 -21.70 -23.04
CA TRP A 421 17.93 -22.76 -22.75
C TRP A 421 18.45 -23.74 -21.72
N LEU A 422 17.61 -24.10 -20.77
CA LEU A 422 17.82 -25.21 -19.83
C LEU A 422 17.17 -26.50 -20.39
N PRO A 423 17.60 -27.69 -19.89
CA PRO A 423 17.06 -28.97 -20.38
C PRO A 423 15.56 -29.15 -20.17
N ASP A 424 14.98 -28.50 -19.17
CA ASP A 424 13.54 -28.52 -18.84
C ASP A 424 12.69 -27.56 -19.70
N GLY A 425 13.35 -26.87 -20.64
CA GLY A 425 12.71 -25.92 -21.55
C GLY A 425 12.46 -24.54 -20.91
N ASN A 426 13.01 -24.25 -19.74
CA ASN A 426 13.08 -22.90 -19.21
C ASN A 426 14.26 -22.13 -19.83
N ILE A 427 14.17 -20.80 -19.79
CA ILE A 427 15.28 -19.91 -20.11
C ILE A 427 15.93 -19.42 -18.82
N GLU A 428 17.25 -19.47 -18.77
CA GLU A 428 18.04 -18.77 -17.76
C GLU A 428 18.49 -17.42 -18.31
N PHE A 429 18.22 -16.36 -17.57
CA PHE A 429 18.68 -15.01 -17.89
C PHE A 429 20.13 -14.85 -17.43
N LEU A 430 21.02 -14.33 -18.27
CA LEU A 430 22.46 -14.22 -17.99
C LEU A 430 22.95 -12.77 -17.85
N GLY A 431 22.07 -11.80 -18.05
CA GLY A 431 22.39 -10.39 -18.01
C GLY A 431 22.14 -9.68 -19.32
N ARG A 432 22.72 -8.48 -19.48
CA ARG A 432 22.59 -7.68 -20.69
C ARG A 432 23.91 -7.56 -21.45
N GLU A 433 23.81 -7.45 -22.77
CA GLU A 433 24.94 -7.17 -23.63
C GLU A 433 25.30 -5.67 -23.66
N ASP A 434 24.31 -4.81 -23.52
CA ASP A 434 24.44 -3.36 -23.60
C ASP A 434 24.65 -2.69 -22.22
N THR A 435 24.68 -1.37 -22.21
CA THR A 435 24.87 -0.55 -20.99
C THR A 435 23.56 -0.26 -20.25
N GLN A 436 22.45 -0.80 -20.71
CA GLN A 436 21.16 -0.65 -20.05
C GLN A 436 21.13 -1.47 -18.77
N VAL A 437 20.62 -0.88 -17.71
CA VAL A 437 20.57 -1.51 -16.40
C VAL A 437 19.17 -1.42 -15.81
N LYS A 438 18.86 -2.32 -14.87
CA LYS A 438 17.69 -2.21 -14.02
C LYS A 438 18.15 -1.89 -12.61
N VAL A 439 17.63 -0.79 -12.05
CA VAL A 439 17.94 -0.32 -10.70
C VAL A 439 16.61 -0.06 -9.99
N GLN A 440 16.35 -0.78 -8.93
CA GLN A 440 15.08 -0.73 -8.19
C GLN A 440 13.84 -0.89 -9.10
N GLY A 441 13.96 -1.73 -10.15
CA GLY A 441 12.91 -1.98 -11.12
C GLY A 441 12.82 -0.96 -12.26
N HIS A 442 13.52 0.17 -12.19
CA HIS A 442 13.56 1.16 -13.27
C HIS A 442 14.54 0.72 -14.36
N ARG A 443 14.08 0.77 -15.61
CA ARG A 443 14.92 0.55 -16.80
C ARG A 443 15.68 1.84 -17.09
N ILE A 444 17.00 1.83 -16.94
CA ILE A 444 17.87 3.00 -17.04
C ILE A 444 18.91 2.77 -18.14
N GLU A 445 18.97 3.71 -19.08
CA GLU A 445 20.06 3.84 -20.02
C GLU A 445 21.15 4.70 -19.37
N LEU A 446 22.30 4.11 -19.03
CA LEU A 446 23.40 4.88 -18.45
C LEU A 446 23.87 6.01 -19.39
N GLY A 447 23.78 5.79 -20.70
CA GLY A 447 24.07 6.79 -21.73
C GLY A 447 23.17 8.03 -21.67
N GLU A 448 21.92 7.92 -21.20
CA GLU A 448 21.02 9.07 -21.00
C GLU A 448 21.57 10.00 -19.91
N ILE A 449 22.05 9.42 -18.81
CA ILE A 449 22.65 10.17 -17.70
C ILE A 449 24.01 10.76 -18.13
N GLU A 450 24.85 9.95 -18.80
CA GLU A 450 26.15 10.40 -19.32
C GLU A 450 25.97 11.55 -20.31
N ALA A 451 24.98 11.47 -21.22
CA ALA A 451 24.67 12.54 -22.17
C ALA A 451 24.18 13.82 -21.47
N ALA A 452 23.36 13.68 -20.42
CA ALA A 452 22.91 14.83 -19.64
C ALA A 452 24.09 15.51 -18.93
N LEU A 453 24.98 14.76 -18.28
CA LEU A 453 26.18 15.28 -17.63
C LEU A 453 27.13 15.96 -18.61
N ASN A 454 27.37 15.35 -19.78
CA ASN A 454 28.27 15.89 -20.81
C ASN A 454 27.77 17.20 -21.45
N ARG A 455 26.48 17.55 -21.26
CA ARG A 455 25.94 18.87 -21.68
C ARG A 455 26.18 19.97 -20.65
N HIS A 456 26.66 19.62 -19.45
CA HIS A 456 26.97 20.63 -18.44
C HIS A 456 28.25 21.38 -18.76
N PRO A 457 28.29 22.73 -18.75
CA PRO A 457 29.48 23.51 -19.16
C PRO A 457 30.72 23.19 -18.35
N GLY A 458 30.59 22.80 -17.09
CA GLY A 458 31.69 22.45 -16.20
C GLY A 458 32.12 20.98 -16.29
N VAL A 459 31.61 20.18 -17.24
CA VAL A 459 31.97 18.79 -17.47
C VAL A 459 32.79 18.67 -18.76
N GLN A 460 33.98 18.14 -18.70
CA GLN A 460 34.76 17.75 -19.85
C GLN A 460 34.27 16.40 -20.41
N SER A 461 34.05 15.43 -19.56
CA SER A 461 33.41 14.16 -19.89
C SER A 461 32.92 13.46 -18.62
N ALA A 462 31.89 12.61 -18.77
CA ALA A 462 31.32 11.85 -17.68
C ALA A 462 31.05 10.41 -18.08
N VAL A 463 31.16 9.51 -17.11
CA VAL A 463 30.82 8.09 -17.22
C VAL A 463 29.96 7.70 -16.01
N VAL A 464 28.94 6.90 -16.24
CA VAL A 464 28.07 6.38 -15.17
C VAL A 464 28.26 4.86 -15.02
N ARG A 465 28.30 4.41 -13.79
CA ARG A 465 28.46 3.00 -13.44
C ARG A 465 27.41 2.58 -12.42
N VAL A 466 26.96 1.33 -12.53
CA VAL A 466 26.19 0.69 -11.48
C VAL A 466 27.13 0.07 -10.46
N LEU A 467 26.88 0.31 -9.21
CA LEU A 467 27.54 -0.29 -8.06
C LEU A 467 26.61 -1.28 -7.37
N GLY A 468 27.18 -2.25 -6.70
CA GLY A 468 26.46 -3.34 -6.04
C GLY A 468 26.56 -4.65 -6.81
N GLU A 469 26.12 -5.73 -6.20
CA GLU A 469 26.15 -7.05 -6.82
C GLU A 469 25.02 -7.22 -7.84
N ALA A 470 25.21 -8.11 -8.81
CA ALA A 470 24.23 -8.32 -9.89
C ALA A 470 22.83 -8.73 -9.35
N LEU A 471 22.79 -9.46 -8.23
CA LEU A 471 21.57 -9.94 -7.57
C LEU A 471 21.27 -9.17 -6.27
N GLY A 472 22.09 -8.18 -5.93
CA GLY A 472 21.97 -7.34 -4.75
C GLY A 472 21.39 -5.96 -5.07
N GLU A 473 21.46 -5.11 -4.06
CA GLU A 473 21.03 -3.71 -4.19
C GLU A 473 21.98 -2.94 -5.10
N LYS A 474 21.43 -2.40 -6.17
CA LYS A 474 22.15 -1.62 -7.18
C LYS A 474 21.94 -0.14 -6.97
N ARG A 475 22.99 0.65 -7.21
CA ARG A 475 22.97 2.11 -7.18
C ARG A 475 23.79 2.71 -8.30
N LEU A 476 23.45 3.92 -8.71
CA LEU A 476 24.18 4.65 -9.75
C LEU A 476 25.32 5.47 -9.12
N ALA A 477 26.47 5.48 -9.77
CA ALA A 477 27.61 6.34 -9.44
C ALA A 477 28.07 7.08 -10.68
N GLY A 478 28.15 8.40 -10.58
CA GLY A 478 28.68 9.28 -11.61
C GLY A 478 30.19 9.49 -11.43
N TYR A 479 30.93 9.38 -12.52
CA TYR A 479 32.36 9.74 -12.59
C TYR A 479 32.47 10.91 -13.53
N VAL A 480 33.12 11.99 -13.08
CA VAL A 480 33.17 13.24 -13.84
C VAL A 480 34.60 13.73 -13.94
N LEU A 481 35.05 13.97 -15.17
CA LEU A 481 36.23 14.76 -15.47
C LEU A 481 35.77 16.21 -15.59
N LYS A 482 36.11 17.02 -14.59
CA LYS A 482 35.67 18.41 -14.50
C LYS A 482 36.45 19.32 -15.45
N ALA A 483 35.72 20.22 -16.12
CA ALA A 483 36.30 21.38 -16.81
C ALA A 483 36.44 22.56 -15.82
N ASP A 484 35.60 22.65 -14.80
CA ASP A 484 35.64 23.65 -13.73
C ASP A 484 35.89 22.97 -12.38
N ALA A 485 37.02 23.25 -11.75
CA ALA A 485 37.42 22.66 -10.48
C ALA A 485 36.56 23.10 -9.29
N SER A 486 35.83 24.21 -9.39
CA SER A 486 35.02 24.77 -8.30
C SER A 486 33.75 23.97 -8.02
N LEU A 487 33.21 23.23 -9.03
CA LEU A 487 31.96 22.49 -8.92
C LEU A 487 32.03 21.31 -7.93
N GLN A 488 30.95 21.11 -7.20
CA GLN A 488 30.78 20.05 -6.20
C GLN A 488 29.83 18.96 -6.69
N ALA A 489 29.76 17.86 -5.96
CA ALA A 489 28.86 16.74 -6.26
C ALA A 489 27.35 17.18 -6.22
N SER A 490 27.02 18.10 -5.33
CA SER A 490 25.67 18.68 -5.20
C SER A 490 25.21 19.42 -6.47
N ASP A 491 26.16 20.12 -7.15
CA ASP A 491 25.83 20.91 -8.33
C ASP A 491 25.43 20.00 -9.50
N PHE A 492 26.11 18.85 -9.65
CA PHE A 492 25.77 17.85 -10.65
C PHE A 492 24.48 17.09 -10.30
N ALA A 493 24.25 16.78 -9.02
CA ALA A 493 23.03 16.15 -8.57
C ALA A 493 21.81 17.05 -8.84
N GLN A 494 21.90 18.35 -8.50
CA GLN A 494 20.85 19.32 -8.76
C GLN A 494 20.62 19.51 -10.26
N TYR A 495 21.68 19.67 -11.04
CA TYR A 495 21.59 19.81 -12.48
C TYR A 495 20.88 18.62 -13.16
N LEU A 496 21.16 17.40 -12.71
CA LEU A 496 20.49 16.21 -13.22
C LEU A 496 19.05 16.12 -12.73
N ALA A 497 18.75 16.48 -11.50
CA ALA A 497 17.38 16.48 -10.96
C ALA A 497 16.45 17.43 -11.75
N ASP A 498 16.97 18.50 -12.31
CA ASP A 498 16.23 19.42 -13.17
C ASP A 498 15.94 18.83 -14.58
N LYS A 499 16.57 17.71 -14.95
CA LYS A 499 16.54 17.16 -16.33
C LYS A 499 16.07 15.72 -16.39
N LEU A 500 16.32 14.93 -15.35
CA LEU A 500 16.08 13.50 -15.30
C LEU A 500 15.20 13.15 -14.09
N PRO A 501 14.39 12.08 -14.18
CA PRO A 501 13.67 11.55 -13.04
C PRO A 501 14.61 11.21 -11.88
N ALA A 502 14.13 11.32 -10.64
CA ALA A 502 14.93 11.13 -9.43
C ALA A 502 15.67 9.79 -9.40
N TYR A 503 15.05 8.70 -9.90
CA TYR A 503 15.67 7.37 -9.95
C TYR A 503 16.86 7.26 -10.94
N MET A 504 17.07 8.25 -11.81
CA MET A 504 18.19 8.33 -12.75
C MET A 504 19.34 9.20 -12.22
N VAL A 505 19.16 9.91 -11.13
CA VAL A 505 20.23 10.75 -10.55
C VAL A 505 21.22 9.87 -9.77
N PRO A 506 22.52 9.87 -10.12
CA PRO A 506 23.52 9.10 -9.37
C PRO A 506 23.56 9.48 -7.89
N SER A 507 23.60 8.47 -7.01
CA SER A 507 23.71 8.67 -5.56
C SER A 507 25.08 9.16 -5.10
N SER A 508 26.10 9.11 -5.97
CA SER A 508 27.45 9.60 -5.68
C SER A 508 28.12 10.09 -6.94
N PHE A 509 29.00 11.11 -6.77
CA PHE A 509 29.84 11.64 -7.84
C PHE A 509 31.30 11.57 -7.42
N THR A 510 32.13 10.96 -8.26
CA THR A 510 33.56 10.86 -8.07
C THR A 510 34.28 11.67 -9.15
N PHE A 511 35.14 12.56 -8.74
CA PHE A 511 35.92 13.39 -9.66
C PHE A 511 37.20 12.70 -10.02
N VAL A 512 37.45 12.54 -11.31
CA VAL A 512 38.68 11.96 -11.84
C VAL A 512 39.51 13.04 -12.55
N GLN A 513 40.84 12.94 -12.47
CA GLN A 513 41.75 13.84 -13.17
C GLN A 513 42.03 13.34 -14.58
N GLU A 514 42.02 12.02 -14.78
CA GLU A 514 42.19 11.38 -16.07
C GLU A 514 41.42 10.06 -16.09
N TRP A 515 41.07 9.60 -17.29
CA TRP A 515 40.38 8.33 -17.45
C TRP A 515 41.36 7.17 -17.46
N PRO A 516 41.11 6.08 -16.71
CA PRO A 516 41.82 4.83 -16.94
C PRO A 516 41.38 4.26 -18.29
N LEU A 517 42.32 4.13 -19.21
CA LEU A 517 42.06 3.62 -20.54
C LEU A 517 42.43 2.15 -20.66
N SER A 518 41.63 1.41 -21.42
CA SER A 518 41.95 0.05 -21.88
C SER A 518 43.01 0.10 -23.01
N ALA A 519 43.57 -1.06 -23.38
CA ALA A 519 44.56 -1.16 -24.47
C ALA A 519 44.02 -0.59 -25.81
N ASN A 520 42.69 -0.54 -25.98
CA ASN A 520 42.03 -0.01 -27.18
C ASN A 520 41.63 1.47 -27.06
N GLY A 521 42.10 2.19 -26.05
CA GLY A 521 41.82 3.63 -25.85
C GLY A 521 40.40 3.94 -25.33
N LYS A 522 39.59 2.95 -24.92
CA LYS A 522 38.28 3.17 -24.28
C LYS A 522 38.43 3.27 -22.76
N VAL A 523 37.53 4.01 -22.10
CA VAL A 523 37.51 4.08 -20.65
C VAL A 523 37.31 2.69 -20.07
N ASP A 524 38.25 2.26 -19.22
CA ASP A 524 38.17 1.01 -18.48
C ASP A 524 37.36 1.20 -17.21
N LYS A 525 36.03 0.93 -17.32
CA LYS A 525 35.08 1.09 -16.21
C LYS A 525 35.45 0.25 -14.98
N LYS A 526 36.23 -0.85 -15.12
CA LYS A 526 36.65 -1.70 -14.01
C LYS A 526 37.78 -1.07 -13.16
N ARG A 527 38.56 -0.23 -13.79
CA ARG A 527 39.68 0.48 -13.14
C ARG A 527 39.34 1.85 -12.59
N LEU A 528 38.06 2.26 -12.70
CA LEU A 528 37.59 3.47 -12.04
C LEU A 528 37.70 3.30 -10.51
N PRO A 529 38.14 4.38 -9.81
CA PRO A 529 38.27 4.33 -8.36
C PRO A 529 36.93 3.99 -7.70
N GLU A 530 37.00 3.36 -6.52
CA GLU A 530 35.78 3.25 -5.70
C GLU A 530 35.25 4.66 -5.41
N PRO A 531 33.92 4.85 -5.39
CA PRO A 531 33.34 6.17 -5.18
C PRO A 531 33.89 6.78 -3.90
N THR A 532 34.43 7.97 -4.00
CA THR A 532 34.86 8.74 -2.85
C THR A 532 33.60 9.00 -2.04
N GLN A 533 33.52 8.39 -0.87
CA GLN A 533 32.43 8.69 0.07
C GLN A 533 32.64 10.15 0.46
N SER A 534 31.72 11.02 0.00
CA SER A 534 31.75 12.42 0.40
C SER A 534 31.68 12.45 1.93
N GLN A 535 32.79 12.83 2.57
CA GLN A 535 32.74 13.29 3.94
C GLN A 535 31.99 14.62 3.89
N THR A 536 30.69 14.57 4.07
CA THR A 536 29.88 15.76 4.19
C THR A 536 30.27 16.43 5.51
N SER A 537 31.11 17.42 5.41
CA SER A 537 31.28 18.43 6.46
C SER A 537 30.03 19.33 6.44
N GLY A 538 28.93 18.81 6.96
CA GLY A 538 27.72 19.55 7.23
C GLY A 538 27.74 20.15 8.63
N PRO A 539 26.76 21.00 8.98
CA PRO A 539 26.61 21.53 10.33
C PRO A 539 26.58 20.38 11.34
N ALA A 540 27.21 20.61 12.50
CA ALA A 540 27.19 19.65 13.59
C ALA A 540 25.72 19.37 13.96
N LEU A 541 25.38 18.11 14.11
CA LEU A 541 24.05 17.70 14.52
C LEU A 541 23.86 18.12 15.98
N GLU A 542 22.93 19.01 16.26
CA GLU A 542 22.49 19.30 17.62
C GLU A 542 21.54 18.19 18.07
N VAL A 543 22.02 17.37 18.99
CA VAL A 543 21.30 16.21 19.55
C VAL A 543 20.94 16.55 20.99
N GLU A 544 19.65 16.49 21.29
CA GLU A 544 19.11 16.80 22.62
C GLU A 544 18.80 15.50 23.40
N GLY A 545 19.73 15.13 24.28
CA GLY A 545 19.51 13.99 25.17
C GLY A 545 19.92 12.60 24.64
N PRO A 546 19.81 11.55 25.49
CA PRO A 546 20.30 10.21 25.18
C PRO A 546 19.47 9.48 24.11
N GLN A 547 18.19 9.77 24.00
CA GLN A 547 17.30 9.10 23.04
C GLN A 547 17.56 9.55 21.60
N GLU A 548 17.79 10.84 21.35
CA GLU A 548 18.21 11.33 20.04
C GLU A 548 19.57 10.80 19.65
N GLN A 549 20.50 10.68 20.61
CA GLN A 549 21.79 10.06 20.38
C GLN A 549 21.64 8.58 20.00
N GLN A 550 20.70 7.86 20.62
CA GLN A 550 20.37 6.47 20.28
C GLN A 550 19.79 6.38 18.86
N LEU A 551 18.88 7.29 18.47
CA LEU A 551 18.34 7.38 17.12
C LEU A 551 19.48 7.51 16.09
N VAL A 552 20.39 8.44 16.30
CA VAL A 552 21.57 8.64 15.44
C VAL A 552 22.41 7.37 15.35
N THR A 553 22.65 6.71 16.48
CA THR A 553 23.42 5.47 16.56
C THR A 553 22.76 4.34 15.77
N ILE A 554 21.43 4.21 15.84
CA ILE A 554 20.67 3.23 15.06
C ILE A 554 20.84 3.48 13.55
N VAL A 555 20.66 4.71 13.10
CA VAL A 555 20.83 5.07 11.69
C VAL A 555 22.27 4.80 11.21
N GLN A 556 23.27 5.17 12.01
CA GLN A 556 24.69 4.88 11.74
C GLN A 556 24.96 3.37 11.63
N GLY A 557 24.35 2.60 12.53
CA GLY A 557 24.48 1.13 12.56
C GLY A 557 23.90 0.46 11.32
N VAL A 558 22.68 0.84 10.92
CA VAL A 558 22.03 0.29 9.72
C VAL A 558 22.82 0.64 8.47
N LEU A 559 23.29 1.88 8.35
CA LEU A 559 24.06 2.35 7.20
C LEU A 559 25.55 1.98 7.26
N LYS A 560 26.00 1.37 8.35
CA LYS A 560 27.41 1.01 8.62
C LYS A 560 28.36 2.20 8.44
N ARG A 561 27.96 3.37 8.98
CA ARG A 561 28.73 4.62 8.90
C ARG A 561 29.03 5.17 10.29
N PRO A 562 30.27 5.56 10.56
CA PRO A 562 30.67 6.08 11.88
C PRO A 562 30.14 7.50 12.14
N SER A 563 29.81 8.25 11.09
CA SER A 563 29.24 9.60 11.18
C SER A 563 28.34 9.91 9.99
N ILE A 564 27.29 10.69 10.23
CA ILE A 564 26.33 11.15 9.22
C ILE A 564 26.07 12.63 9.51
N ALA A 565 26.20 13.50 8.51
CA ALA A 565 25.85 14.91 8.66
C ALA A 565 24.35 15.09 8.78
N ALA A 566 23.90 16.11 9.49
CA ALA A 566 22.49 16.35 9.82
C ALA A 566 21.59 16.48 8.59
N ASP A 567 22.05 17.19 7.59
CA ASP A 567 21.38 17.52 6.33
C ASP A 567 21.72 16.56 5.18
N ALA A 568 22.58 15.57 5.44
CA ALA A 568 22.97 14.61 4.45
C ALA A 568 21.78 13.75 4.02
N ASN A 569 21.53 13.68 2.72
CA ASN A 569 20.53 12.78 2.15
C ASN A 569 21.02 11.33 2.30
N LEU A 570 20.30 10.53 3.08
CA LEU A 570 20.65 9.14 3.41
C LEU A 570 20.77 8.27 2.14
N LEU A 571 19.90 8.50 1.14
CA LEU A 571 19.97 7.79 -0.13
C LEU A 571 21.27 8.12 -0.89
N ASN A 572 21.71 9.37 -0.86
CA ASN A 572 22.99 9.79 -1.44
C ASN A 572 24.18 9.20 -0.68
N LEU A 573 24.00 8.87 0.59
CA LEU A 573 25.00 8.16 1.39
C LEU A 573 25.03 6.65 1.12
N GLY A 574 24.12 6.16 0.29
CA GLY A 574 24.04 4.77 -0.13
C GLY A 574 22.97 3.95 0.56
N ALA A 575 22.09 4.58 1.36
CA ALA A 575 20.89 3.93 1.85
C ALA A 575 19.98 3.55 0.68
N THR A 576 19.28 2.43 0.81
CA THR A 576 18.22 2.02 -0.10
C THR A 576 16.85 2.24 0.55
N SER A 577 15.78 2.12 -0.23
CA SER A 577 14.42 2.17 0.34
C SER A 577 14.19 1.08 1.40
N ILE A 578 14.84 -0.08 1.24
CA ILE A 578 14.79 -1.16 2.23
C ILE A 578 15.53 -0.76 3.52
N ASP A 579 16.67 -0.06 3.41
CA ASP A 579 17.38 0.43 4.60
C ASP A 579 16.57 1.47 5.36
N ILE A 580 15.77 2.29 4.67
CA ILE A 580 14.82 3.21 5.32
C ILE A 580 13.77 2.43 6.12
N VAL A 581 13.24 1.32 5.60
CA VAL A 581 12.32 0.45 6.35
C VAL A 581 13.02 -0.22 7.52
N ARG A 582 14.28 -0.69 7.37
CA ARG A 582 15.10 -1.23 8.46
C ARG A 582 15.35 -0.22 9.57
N ILE A 583 15.66 1.03 9.20
CA ILE A 583 15.79 2.13 10.16
C ILE A 583 14.46 2.32 10.91
N SER A 584 13.33 2.36 10.21
CA SER A 584 12.01 2.49 10.83
C SER A 584 11.70 1.33 11.77
N ASN A 585 12.02 0.09 11.40
CA ASN A 585 11.82 -1.09 12.24
C ASN A 585 12.71 -1.04 13.50
N ALA A 586 13.99 -0.68 13.36
CA ALA A 586 14.92 -0.58 14.49
C ALA A 586 14.49 0.54 15.47
N LEU A 587 14.09 1.69 14.96
CA LEU A 587 13.58 2.80 15.78
C LEU A 587 12.28 2.41 16.51
N SER A 588 11.39 1.67 15.84
CA SER A 588 10.18 1.15 16.48
C SER A 588 10.49 0.17 17.61
N GLY A 589 11.49 -0.70 17.41
CA GLY A 589 11.89 -1.70 18.43
C GLY A 589 12.61 -1.10 19.63
N GLU A 590 13.51 -0.13 19.40
CA GLU A 590 14.40 0.40 20.44
C GLU A 590 13.92 1.69 21.08
N LEU A 591 13.24 2.56 20.33
CA LEU A 591 12.78 3.87 20.81
C LEU A 591 11.25 3.99 20.82
N GLN A 592 10.52 2.94 20.48
CA GLN A 592 9.06 2.97 20.35
C GLN A 592 8.56 4.09 19.40
N PHE A 593 9.43 4.50 18.49
CA PHE A 593 9.17 5.53 17.50
C PHE A 593 9.21 4.94 16.10
N ARG A 594 8.11 5.04 15.36
CA ARG A 594 8.03 4.59 13.98
C ARG A 594 7.81 5.79 13.06
N PRO A 595 8.85 6.24 12.36
CA PRO A 595 8.69 7.29 11.37
C PRO A 595 7.81 6.82 10.20
N ASN A 596 7.03 7.73 9.62
CA ASN A 596 6.33 7.46 8.36
C ASN A 596 7.36 7.27 7.24
N VAL A 597 7.35 6.08 6.64
CA VAL A 597 8.35 5.68 5.63
C VAL A 597 8.24 6.52 4.37
N ALA A 598 7.02 6.86 3.92
CA ALA A 598 6.83 7.69 2.74
C ALA A 598 7.37 9.12 2.94
N GLN A 599 7.11 9.73 4.11
CA GLN A 599 7.65 11.06 4.44
C GLN A 599 9.18 11.03 4.55
N LEU A 600 9.74 9.97 5.15
CA LEU A 600 11.19 9.83 5.26
C LEU A 600 11.85 9.59 3.90
N LEU A 601 11.22 8.85 3.00
CA LEU A 601 11.69 8.68 1.63
C LEU A 601 11.59 9.98 0.80
N ALA A 602 10.59 10.82 1.06
CA ALA A 602 10.45 12.12 0.40
C ALA A 602 11.56 13.10 0.84
N GLN A 603 11.98 13.05 2.11
CA GLN A 603 13.07 13.87 2.65
C GLN A 603 14.00 13.01 3.51
N PRO A 604 14.86 12.18 2.90
CA PRO A 604 15.64 11.18 3.60
C PRO A 604 16.90 11.79 4.23
N THR A 605 16.71 12.63 5.25
CA THR A 605 17.79 13.25 6.02
C THR A 605 17.66 12.93 7.50
N LEU A 606 18.81 12.91 8.19
CA LEU A 606 18.83 12.70 9.63
C LEU A 606 18.12 13.84 10.38
N LEU A 607 18.21 15.06 9.84
CA LEU A 607 17.51 16.23 10.39
C LEU A 607 15.99 16.07 10.32
N ASN A 608 15.45 15.61 9.17
CA ASN A 608 14.02 15.34 9.04
C ASN A 608 13.57 14.23 9.99
N LEU A 609 14.35 13.15 10.10
CA LEU A 609 14.04 12.04 11.00
C LEU A 609 14.01 12.48 12.47
N LEU A 610 14.97 13.32 12.91
CA LEU A 610 14.96 13.95 14.24
C LEU A 610 13.79 14.91 14.42
N GLY A 611 13.45 15.68 13.37
CA GLY A 611 12.26 16.54 13.37
C GLY A 611 10.98 15.74 13.60
N MET A 612 10.79 14.62 12.91
CA MET A 612 9.66 13.72 13.10
C MET A 612 9.64 13.13 14.52
N TYR A 613 10.81 12.76 15.06
CA TYR A 613 10.92 12.27 16.44
C TYR A 613 10.56 13.34 17.47
N ARG A 614 11.11 14.56 17.33
CA ARG A 614 10.82 15.71 18.20
C ARG A 614 9.36 16.12 18.13
N GLN A 615 8.78 16.12 16.95
CA GLN A 615 7.36 16.39 16.78
C GLN A 615 6.52 15.34 17.50
N THR A 616 6.86 14.06 17.37
CA THR A 616 6.22 12.97 18.10
C THR A 616 6.29 13.16 19.62
N LEU A 617 7.41 13.67 20.15
CA LEU A 617 7.56 13.98 21.57
C LEU A 617 6.79 15.24 21.98
N ALA A 618 6.78 16.29 21.15
CA ALA A 618 6.10 17.55 21.43
C ALA A 618 4.58 17.42 21.40
N ASP A 619 4.05 16.58 20.51
CA ASP A 619 2.61 16.28 20.40
C ASP A 619 2.11 15.39 21.55
N GLY A 620 2.97 15.05 22.52
CA GLY A 620 2.66 14.15 23.63
C GLY A 620 2.48 12.69 23.19
N SER A 621 2.86 12.38 21.98
CA SER A 621 2.38 11.22 21.26
C SER A 621 3.32 10.01 21.24
N VAL A 622 3.89 9.65 22.37
CA VAL A 622 4.15 8.21 22.63
C VAL A 622 2.81 7.45 22.63
N VAL A 623 1.73 8.15 22.92
CA VAL A 623 0.33 7.66 22.83
C VAL A 623 -0.17 7.57 21.38
N ASP A 624 0.26 8.44 20.47
CA ASP A 624 -0.13 8.35 19.05
C ASP A 624 0.53 7.17 18.33
N SER A 625 1.70 6.72 18.75
CA SER A 625 2.27 5.47 18.22
C SER A 625 1.46 4.23 18.64
N VAL A 626 0.83 4.26 19.81
CA VAL A 626 -0.14 3.25 20.27
C VAL A 626 -1.49 3.46 19.58
N ARG A 627 -1.90 4.71 19.32
CA ARG A 627 -3.08 5.06 18.51
C ARG A 627 -2.88 4.73 17.03
N GLN A 628 -1.71 4.95 16.44
CA GLN A 628 -1.39 4.51 15.07
C GLN A 628 -1.34 2.98 14.92
N ARG A 629 -1.08 2.25 16.01
CA ARG A 629 -1.25 0.78 16.04
C ARG A 629 -2.70 0.35 16.24
N ALA A 630 -3.53 1.18 16.86
CA ALA A 630 -4.93 0.87 17.14
C ALA A 630 -5.91 1.47 16.13
N ALA A 631 -5.52 2.49 15.41
CA ALA A 631 -6.33 3.13 14.40
C ALA A 631 -5.43 3.84 13.38
N SER A 632 -5.38 3.34 12.16
CA SER A 632 -5.35 4.29 11.06
C SER A 632 -6.53 5.26 11.27
N PRO A 633 -6.38 6.57 11.10
CA PRO A 633 -7.51 7.51 11.17
C PRO A 633 -8.73 7.07 10.34
N GLU A 634 -8.49 6.26 9.32
CA GLU A 634 -9.45 5.62 8.43
C GLU A 634 -10.30 4.51 9.07
N GLN A 635 -9.94 3.98 10.26
CA GLN A 635 -10.67 2.91 10.94
C GLN A 635 -11.72 3.42 11.94
N VAL A 636 -11.65 4.67 12.35
CA VAL A 636 -12.63 5.25 13.27
C VAL A 636 -13.68 6.00 12.48
N ILE A 637 -14.87 5.40 12.39
CA ILE A 637 -16.03 6.08 11.84
C ILE A 637 -16.42 7.17 12.83
N GLU A 638 -16.14 8.45 12.53
CA GLU A 638 -16.47 9.59 13.40
C GLU A 638 -17.90 10.07 13.17
N ASP A 639 -18.39 9.98 11.94
CA ASP A 639 -19.76 10.41 11.60
C ASP A 639 -20.82 9.61 12.35
N PRO A 640 -21.73 10.25 13.10
CA PRO A 640 -22.73 9.57 13.91
C PRO A 640 -23.70 8.68 13.11
N GLN A 641 -24.06 9.08 11.87
CA GLN A 641 -24.98 8.32 11.04
C GLN A 641 -24.28 7.09 10.44
N GLN A 642 -23.02 7.23 10.01
CA GLN A 642 -22.23 6.10 9.56
C GLN A 642 -21.95 5.11 10.70
N ARG A 643 -21.66 5.61 11.91
CA ARG A 643 -21.52 4.75 13.12
C ARG A 643 -22.79 3.97 13.40
N ALA A 644 -23.97 4.61 13.27
CA ALA A 644 -25.24 3.95 13.48
C ALA A 644 -25.48 2.86 12.43
N ARG A 645 -25.22 3.12 11.15
CA ARG A 645 -25.31 2.13 10.05
C ARG A 645 -24.32 0.99 10.27
N PHE A 646 -23.05 1.29 10.52
CA PHE A 646 -22.05 0.27 10.79
C PHE A 646 -22.46 -0.64 11.96
N LYS A 647 -22.99 -0.07 13.07
CA LYS A 647 -23.50 -0.85 14.20
C LYS A 647 -24.71 -1.71 13.86
N ALA A 648 -25.55 -1.26 12.93
CA ALA A 648 -26.70 -2.04 12.47
C ALA A 648 -26.25 -3.22 11.61
N ASP A 649 -25.26 -3.02 10.75
CA ASP A 649 -24.75 -4.02 9.80
C ASP A 649 -23.80 -5.04 10.46
N GLN A 650 -23.02 -4.61 11.46
CA GLN A 650 -21.96 -5.42 12.13
C GLN A 650 -22.40 -5.88 13.52
N ARG A 651 -23.40 -6.75 13.60
CA ARG A 651 -23.91 -7.25 14.88
C ARG A 651 -23.20 -8.49 15.45
N GLY A 652 -22.01 -8.84 14.94
CA GLY A 652 -21.27 -10.04 15.39
C GLY A 652 -21.98 -11.34 15.07
N ARG A 653 -22.95 -11.32 14.16
CA ARG A 653 -23.73 -12.49 13.72
C ARG A 653 -23.04 -13.14 12.52
N ARG A 654 -22.81 -14.45 12.61
CA ARG A 654 -22.30 -15.21 11.46
C ARG A 654 -23.39 -15.40 10.42
N ASN A 655 -23.14 -14.93 9.19
CA ASN A 655 -24.01 -15.16 8.03
C ASN A 655 -23.56 -16.44 7.31
N PHE A 656 -24.51 -17.37 7.13
CA PHE A 656 -24.29 -18.59 6.35
C PHE A 656 -24.80 -18.36 4.93
N THR A 657 -23.97 -18.65 3.92
CA THR A 657 -24.31 -18.53 2.49
C THR A 657 -25.12 -19.72 1.97
N ALA A 658 -25.25 -20.78 2.75
CA ALA A 658 -26.05 -21.96 2.44
C ALA A 658 -27.04 -22.24 3.60
N GLN A 659 -28.15 -22.90 3.29
CA GLN A 659 -29.07 -23.38 4.34
C GLN A 659 -28.30 -24.42 5.19
N VAL A 660 -28.02 -24.06 6.43
CA VAL A 660 -27.42 -24.94 7.44
C VAL A 660 -28.57 -25.48 8.30
N PRO A 661 -28.72 -26.81 8.50
CA PRO A 661 -29.70 -27.36 9.40
C PRO A 661 -29.56 -26.75 10.80
N GLY A 662 -30.67 -26.25 11.35
CA GLY A 662 -30.70 -25.62 12.67
C GLY A 662 -31.76 -26.31 13.56
N LEU A 663 -31.59 -26.19 14.86
CA LEU A 663 -32.57 -26.54 15.86
C LEU A 663 -33.14 -25.26 16.46
N ASP A 664 -34.43 -25.07 16.36
CA ASP A 664 -35.12 -23.93 16.98
C ASP A 664 -35.22 -24.12 18.48
N LEU A 665 -34.67 -23.22 19.26
CA LEU A 665 -34.75 -23.21 20.70
C LEU A 665 -35.94 -22.35 21.14
N ALA A 666 -36.74 -22.85 22.02
CA ALA A 666 -37.85 -22.12 22.62
C ALA A 666 -37.33 -20.88 23.35
N ARG A 667 -37.90 -19.71 23.05
CA ARG A 667 -37.56 -18.46 23.75
C ARG A 667 -38.38 -18.35 25.02
N PRO A 668 -37.76 -18.05 26.16
CA PRO A 668 -38.51 -17.85 27.38
C PRO A 668 -39.35 -16.57 27.27
N ASP A 669 -40.66 -16.68 27.54
CA ASP A 669 -41.56 -15.54 27.72
C ASP A 669 -41.46 -15.08 29.18
N ASP A 670 -40.32 -14.41 29.50
CA ASP A 670 -39.99 -13.91 30.82
C ASP A 670 -39.93 -12.38 30.83
N PRO A 671 -40.89 -11.68 31.43
CA PRO A 671 -40.90 -10.22 31.55
C PRO A 671 -39.65 -9.67 32.30
N ALA A 672 -39.05 -10.50 33.18
CA ALA A 672 -37.81 -10.09 33.86
C ALA A 672 -36.62 -10.04 32.91
N LEU A 673 -36.60 -10.92 31.90
CA LEU A 673 -35.58 -10.92 30.86
C LEU A 673 -35.65 -9.64 30.00
N VAL A 674 -36.87 -9.23 29.62
CA VAL A 674 -37.12 -7.98 28.88
C VAL A 674 -36.61 -6.76 29.69
N ARG A 675 -36.92 -6.71 30.99
CA ARG A 675 -36.46 -5.66 31.88
C ARG A 675 -34.93 -5.57 31.92
N ARG A 676 -34.21 -6.68 31.96
CA ARG A 676 -32.76 -6.70 31.98
C ARG A 676 -32.12 -6.02 30.76
N PHE A 677 -32.74 -6.12 29.57
CA PHE A 677 -32.24 -5.44 28.39
C PHE A 677 -32.32 -3.91 28.49
N SER A 678 -33.37 -3.38 29.10
CA SER A 678 -33.54 -1.94 29.33
C SER A 678 -32.69 -1.43 30.49
N ASP A 679 -32.52 -2.25 31.53
CA ASP A 679 -31.86 -1.85 32.75
C ASP A 679 -30.32 -1.88 32.63
N TYR A 680 -29.72 -2.86 31.91
CA TYR A 680 -28.28 -3.07 31.76
C TYR A 680 -27.67 -2.39 30.52
N ARG A 681 -28.02 -1.12 30.26
CA ARG A 681 -27.51 -0.32 29.15
C ARG A 681 -26.47 0.69 29.60
N SER A 682 -25.64 1.14 28.68
CA SER A 682 -24.72 2.27 28.93
C SER A 682 -25.49 3.56 29.15
N VAL A 683 -25.32 4.19 30.31
CA VAL A 683 -25.93 5.46 30.69
C VAL A 683 -24.94 6.58 30.39
N ARG A 684 -25.32 7.54 29.54
CA ARG A 684 -24.46 8.65 29.11
C ARG A 684 -24.88 10.01 29.66
N GLN A 685 -26.09 10.11 30.25
CA GLN A 685 -26.58 11.31 30.91
C GLN A 685 -26.88 11.01 32.37
N PHE A 686 -26.30 11.79 33.26
CA PHE A 686 -26.40 11.60 34.68
C PHE A 686 -27.07 12.80 35.35
N ALA A 687 -27.85 12.55 36.39
CA ALA A 687 -28.45 13.60 37.17
C ALA A 687 -27.40 14.41 37.92
N ALA A 688 -27.63 15.71 38.06
CA ALA A 688 -26.72 16.62 38.76
C ALA A 688 -26.65 16.42 40.29
N GLN A 689 -27.65 15.76 40.87
CA GLN A 689 -27.73 15.51 42.31
C GLN A 689 -26.58 14.59 42.78
N PRO A 690 -26.08 14.79 44.00
CA PRO A 690 -25.05 13.93 44.54
C PRO A 690 -25.59 12.51 44.87
N ILE A 691 -24.76 11.52 44.64
CA ILE A 691 -25.03 10.10 44.94
C ILE A 691 -25.08 9.93 46.48
N PRO A 692 -26.11 9.24 47.05
CA PRO A 692 -26.11 8.84 48.45
C PRO A 692 -24.91 7.95 48.80
N THR A 693 -24.35 8.12 49.99
CA THR A 693 -23.19 7.34 50.44
C THR A 693 -23.47 5.83 50.41
N GLU A 694 -24.66 5.43 50.81
CA GLU A 694 -25.08 4.01 50.84
C GLU A 694 -25.15 3.42 49.44
N ALA A 695 -25.68 4.14 48.43
CA ALA A 695 -25.75 3.70 47.08
C ALA A 695 -24.35 3.56 46.44
N PHE A 696 -23.45 4.50 46.72
CA PHE A 696 -22.09 4.46 46.24
C PHE A 696 -21.29 3.33 46.91
N ALA A 697 -21.43 3.14 48.22
CA ALA A 697 -20.84 2.02 48.93
C ALA A 697 -21.39 0.67 48.46
N GLY A 698 -22.70 0.57 48.23
CA GLY A 698 -23.35 -0.60 47.70
C GLY A 698 -22.84 -0.99 46.30
N LEU A 699 -22.56 -0.01 45.42
CA LEU A 699 -21.94 -0.27 44.13
C LEU A 699 -20.55 -0.88 44.32
N LEU A 700 -19.69 -0.29 45.13
CA LEU A 700 -18.32 -0.76 45.33
C LEU A 700 -18.23 -2.08 46.13
N ALA A 701 -19.23 -2.41 46.94
CA ALA A 701 -19.32 -3.66 47.67
C ALA A 701 -19.34 -4.89 46.76
N SER A 702 -19.79 -4.73 45.48
CA SER A 702 -19.70 -5.81 44.50
C SER A 702 -18.27 -6.21 44.14
N LEU A 703 -17.32 -5.30 44.33
CA LEU A 703 -15.89 -5.53 44.12
C LEU A 703 -15.16 -5.95 45.42
N ALA A 704 -15.84 -6.04 46.53
CA ALA A 704 -15.22 -6.42 47.82
C ALA A 704 -14.80 -7.88 47.85
N GLN A 705 -13.71 -8.13 48.57
CA GLN A 705 -13.21 -9.47 48.86
C GLN A 705 -14.11 -10.19 49.81
N GLY A 706 -14.47 -11.41 49.50
CA GLY A 706 -15.15 -12.36 50.40
C GLY A 706 -14.24 -13.55 50.75
N GLN A 707 -14.75 -14.43 51.65
CA GLN A 707 -14.15 -15.72 51.92
C GLN A 707 -15.19 -16.84 51.76
N LEU A 708 -14.77 -17.91 51.12
CA LEU A 708 -15.57 -19.11 50.95
C LEU A 708 -14.66 -20.32 51.28
N ASP A 709 -15.06 -21.11 52.28
CA ASP A 709 -14.30 -22.29 52.73
C ASP A 709 -12.81 -22.00 53.12
N GLY A 710 -12.55 -20.78 53.59
CA GLY A 710 -11.20 -20.32 53.96
C GLY A 710 -10.36 -19.76 52.80
N GLU A 711 -10.86 -19.83 51.58
CA GLU A 711 -10.22 -19.23 50.41
C GLU A 711 -10.75 -17.81 50.10
N ILE A 712 -9.88 -16.97 49.56
CA ILE A 712 -10.22 -15.65 49.08
C ILE A 712 -11.11 -15.77 47.83
N LYS A 713 -12.24 -15.09 47.81
CA LYS A 713 -13.19 -15.05 46.69
C LYS A 713 -13.67 -13.65 46.41
N TYR A 714 -13.87 -13.39 45.13
CA TYR A 714 -14.58 -12.20 44.61
C TYR A 714 -15.81 -12.66 43.81
N GLN A 715 -16.72 -11.74 43.54
CA GLN A 715 -17.95 -12.06 42.79
C GLN A 715 -17.71 -12.10 41.25
N PHE A 716 -16.48 -11.95 40.80
CA PHE A 716 -16.06 -12.01 39.40
C PHE A 716 -14.94 -13.03 39.20
N PRO A 717 -14.81 -13.59 37.98
CA PRO A 717 -13.78 -14.59 37.71
C PRO A 717 -12.41 -13.95 37.57
N SER A 718 -11.36 -14.68 38.01
CA SER A 718 -9.97 -14.33 37.76
C SER A 718 -9.16 -15.55 37.37
N ALA A 719 -8.20 -15.39 36.46
CA ALA A 719 -7.28 -16.46 36.06
C ALA A 719 -6.43 -16.93 37.26
N GLY A 720 -6.55 -18.24 37.57
CA GLY A 720 -5.82 -18.81 38.69
C GLY A 720 -6.17 -18.26 40.08
N GLY A 721 -7.23 -17.48 40.19
CA GLY A 721 -7.63 -16.83 41.46
C GLY A 721 -6.64 -15.75 41.92
N LEU A 722 -5.91 -15.11 40.97
CA LEU A 722 -4.85 -14.14 41.28
C LEU A 722 -5.36 -12.72 41.57
N TYR A 723 -6.47 -12.34 40.94
CA TYR A 723 -7.11 -11.03 41.06
C TYR A 723 -6.14 -9.84 40.87
N PRO A 724 -5.43 -9.77 39.71
CA PRO A 724 -4.43 -8.72 39.49
C PRO A 724 -5.02 -7.33 39.23
N ILE A 725 -6.33 -7.21 39.03
CA ILE A 725 -7.00 -5.95 38.74
C ILE A 725 -7.26 -5.16 40.01
N GLN A 726 -6.68 -3.98 40.09
CA GLN A 726 -6.87 -2.99 41.14
C GLN A 726 -7.89 -1.92 40.67
N SER A 727 -8.74 -1.44 41.58
CA SER A 727 -9.76 -0.42 41.27
C SER A 727 -9.35 0.92 41.82
N TYR A 728 -9.21 1.91 40.93
CA TYR A 728 -8.93 3.29 41.23
C TYR A 728 -10.12 4.16 40.83
N LEU A 729 -10.38 5.22 41.58
CA LEU A 729 -11.50 6.11 41.37
C LEU A 729 -11.07 7.58 41.34
N TYR A 730 -11.79 8.36 40.57
CA TYR A 730 -11.79 9.81 40.69
C TYR A 730 -13.23 10.28 41.00
N VAL A 731 -13.43 10.96 42.12
CA VAL A 731 -14.72 11.50 42.54
C VAL A 731 -14.74 12.99 42.32
N LYS A 732 -15.75 13.50 41.61
CA LYS A 732 -15.89 14.94 41.35
C LYS A 732 -16.42 15.72 42.57
N PRO A 733 -16.14 17.04 42.61
CA PRO A 733 -16.59 17.90 43.70
C PRO A 733 -18.11 17.81 43.91
N GLN A 734 -18.52 17.54 45.15
CA GLN A 734 -19.93 17.53 45.58
C GLN A 734 -20.84 16.53 44.83
N ARG A 735 -20.28 15.52 44.21
CA ARG A 735 -21.07 14.51 43.43
C ARG A 735 -21.37 13.22 44.19
N VAL A 736 -20.73 12.99 45.34
CA VAL A 736 -21.02 11.88 46.27
C VAL A 736 -21.10 12.39 47.68
N ILE A 737 -22.20 12.11 48.41
CA ILE A 737 -22.39 12.57 49.77
C ILE A 737 -21.34 11.95 50.69
N GLY A 738 -20.66 12.77 51.52
CA GLY A 738 -19.67 12.30 52.48
C GLY A 738 -18.32 11.88 51.90
N VAL A 739 -18.12 11.96 50.56
CA VAL A 739 -16.86 11.68 49.89
C VAL A 739 -16.28 12.98 49.32
N ALA A 740 -15.07 13.35 49.73
CA ALA A 740 -14.40 14.52 49.21
C ALA A 740 -14.01 14.29 47.71
N ALA A 741 -13.87 15.37 46.95
CA ALA A 741 -13.33 15.30 45.60
C ALA A 741 -11.89 14.82 45.60
N GLY A 742 -11.46 14.09 44.58
CA GLY A 742 -10.09 13.62 44.38
C GLY A 742 -9.95 12.20 43.93
N ALA A 743 -8.71 11.75 43.87
CA ALA A 743 -8.33 10.38 43.47
C ALA A 743 -8.30 9.42 44.66
N TYR A 744 -8.71 8.19 44.42
CA TYR A 744 -8.79 7.15 45.46
C TYR A 744 -8.34 5.80 44.90
N TYR A 745 -7.74 4.99 45.78
CA TYR A 745 -7.62 3.55 45.61
C TYR A 745 -8.74 2.88 46.40
N TYR A 746 -9.44 1.94 45.82
CA TYR A 746 -10.43 1.12 46.53
C TYR A 746 -9.75 -0.12 47.13
N ASP A 747 -9.73 -0.20 48.45
CA ASP A 747 -9.28 -1.37 49.20
C ASP A 747 -10.44 -2.38 49.30
N PRO A 748 -10.39 -3.48 48.53
CA PRO A 748 -11.47 -4.48 48.54
C PRO A 748 -11.54 -5.35 49.77
N VAL A 749 -10.45 -5.43 50.56
CA VAL A 749 -10.38 -6.22 51.78
C VAL A 749 -11.11 -5.52 52.94
N GLN A 750 -10.90 -4.22 53.08
CA GLN A 750 -11.52 -3.42 54.12
C GLN A 750 -12.77 -2.65 53.67
N HIS A 751 -13.14 -2.80 52.39
CA HIS A 751 -14.24 -2.06 51.77
C HIS A 751 -14.14 -0.56 52.07
N ARG A 752 -13.03 0.07 51.73
CA ARG A 752 -12.78 1.49 52.01
C ARG A 752 -12.05 2.20 50.86
N LEU A 753 -12.26 3.50 50.77
CA LEU A 753 -11.54 4.37 49.89
C LEU A 753 -10.29 4.96 50.57
N LEU A 754 -9.14 4.71 50.01
CA LEU A 754 -7.88 5.32 50.40
C LEU A 754 -7.61 6.53 49.48
N ARG A 755 -7.60 7.74 50.06
CA ARG A 755 -7.38 8.94 49.29
C ARG A 755 -5.91 9.06 48.86
N LEU A 756 -5.70 9.41 47.59
CA LEU A 756 -4.40 9.74 47.02
C LEU A 756 -4.24 11.27 46.98
N ASP A 757 -2.99 11.79 47.05
CA ASP A 757 -2.71 13.22 47.22
C ASP A 757 -2.96 14.09 46.00
N ILE A 758 -3.87 13.77 45.10
CA ILE A 758 -4.16 14.52 43.90
C ILE A 758 -5.63 14.87 43.82
N ASP A 759 -5.90 16.15 43.55
CA ASP A 759 -7.25 16.74 43.70
C ASP A 759 -8.02 16.90 42.39
N VAL A 760 -7.37 16.95 41.23
CA VAL A 760 -8.06 17.24 39.95
C VAL A 760 -7.59 16.27 38.82
N LEU A 761 -8.56 15.64 38.20
CA LEU A 761 -8.35 14.91 36.91
C LEU A 761 -8.63 15.89 35.78
N ASP A 762 -7.66 16.04 34.86
CA ASP A 762 -7.81 16.87 33.68
C ASP A 762 -8.89 16.29 32.76
N PRO A 763 -9.91 17.09 32.34
CA PRO A 763 -10.89 16.65 31.36
C PRO A 763 -10.29 16.18 30.03
N ASP A 764 -9.11 16.67 29.65
CA ASP A 764 -8.41 16.28 28.42
C ASP A 764 -7.86 14.84 28.48
N THR A 765 -7.93 14.18 29.67
CA THR A 765 -7.72 12.73 29.79
C THR A 765 -8.71 11.92 28.93
N TYR A 766 -9.88 12.49 28.62
CA TYR A 766 -10.93 11.85 27.83
C TYR A 766 -11.03 12.46 26.43
N ASP A 767 -11.18 11.59 25.42
CA ASP A 767 -11.43 11.99 24.04
C ASP A 767 -12.52 13.06 23.92
N TYR A 768 -12.20 14.15 23.22
CA TYR A 768 -13.00 15.37 23.18
C TYR A 768 -14.41 15.15 22.62
N PHE A 769 -14.55 14.33 21.56
CA PHE A 769 -15.81 14.24 20.83
C PHE A 769 -16.81 13.25 21.44
N VAL A 770 -16.36 12.14 21.99
CA VAL A 770 -17.23 11.04 22.41
C VAL A 770 -17.26 10.87 23.92
N ASN A 771 -16.11 10.85 24.56
CA ASN A 771 -15.98 10.46 25.96
C ASN A 771 -16.06 11.65 26.92
N ARG A 772 -15.48 12.79 26.55
CA ARG A 772 -15.45 13.98 27.38
C ARG A 772 -16.83 14.48 27.76
N PRO A 773 -17.84 14.61 26.87
CA PRO A 773 -19.19 15.06 27.28
C PRO A 773 -19.85 14.12 28.30
N VAL A 774 -19.57 12.80 28.20
CA VAL A 774 -20.10 11.82 29.16
C VAL A 774 -19.38 11.94 30.50
N PHE A 775 -18.06 12.11 30.49
CA PHE A 775 -17.27 12.38 31.69
C PHE A 775 -17.72 13.67 32.38
N GLU A 776 -17.92 14.78 31.66
CA GLU A 776 -18.28 16.08 32.23
C GLU A 776 -19.58 15.99 33.04
N ASN A 777 -20.54 15.17 32.62
CA ASN A 777 -21.81 14.97 33.32
C ASN A 777 -21.74 13.89 34.41
N ALA A 778 -20.73 13.02 34.42
CA ALA A 778 -20.60 11.96 35.42
C ALA A 778 -20.29 12.48 36.83
N ALA A 779 -20.55 11.66 37.82
CA ALA A 779 -20.23 11.95 39.24
C ALA A 779 -18.86 11.43 39.62
N PHE A 780 -18.45 10.31 39.07
CA PHE A 780 -17.17 9.66 39.32
C PHE A 780 -16.66 8.93 38.10
N SER A 781 -15.37 8.65 38.07
CA SER A 781 -14.71 7.72 37.12
C SER A 781 -14.12 6.56 37.90
N LEU A 782 -14.11 5.37 37.27
CA LEU A 782 -13.53 4.15 37.82
C LEU A 782 -12.54 3.58 36.78
N PHE A 783 -11.38 3.20 37.26
CA PHE A 783 -10.29 2.70 36.41
C PHE A 783 -9.85 1.32 36.92
N PHE A 784 -9.79 0.35 36.01
CA PHE A 784 -9.30 -0.99 36.25
C PHE A 784 -7.86 -1.08 35.78
N ILE A 785 -6.94 -1.17 36.74
CA ILE A 785 -5.51 -1.14 36.52
C ILE A 785 -4.93 -2.50 36.94
N ALA A 786 -4.31 -3.21 36.01
CA ALA A 786 -3.68 -4.48 36.29
C ALA A 786 -2.28 -4.29 36.89
N ASP A 787 -1.99 -4.96 37.98
CA ASP A 787 -0.62 -5.21 38.41
C ASP A 787 -0.07 -6.42 37.62
N MET A 788 0.68 -6.14 36.58
CA MET A 788 1.25 -7.18 35.71
C MET A 788 2.29 -8.04 36.41
N ALA A 789 2.89 -7.58 37.50
CA ALA A 789 3.81 -8.38 38.32
C ALA A 789 3.09 -9.51 39.06
N ALA A 790 1.81 -9.34 39.38
CA ALA A 790 0.98 -10.33 40.04
C ALA A 790 0.54 -11.51 39.13
N ILE A 791 0.59 -11.36 37.82
CA ILE A 791 0.05 -12.35 36.87
C ILE A 791 1.08 -12.86 35.85
N ARG A 792 2.03 -12.04 35.37
CA ARG A 792 3.05 -12.43 34.39
C ARG A 792 3.85 -13.69 34.73
N PRO A 793 4.23 -13.93 35.97
CA PRO A 793 4.99 -15.18 36.33
C PRO A 793 4.27 -16.47 36.00
N LEU A 794 2.93 -16.47 35.95
CA LEU A 794 2.13 -17.66 35.69
C LEU A 794 1.67 -17.75 34.20
N TYR A 795 1.40 -16.62 33.54
CA TYR A 795 0.74 -16.64 32.25
C TYR A 795 1.53 -15.97 31.11
N GLY A 796 2.70 -15.39 31.40
CA GLY A 796 3.59 -14.78 30.40
C GLY A 796 2.88 -13.72 29.55
N GLU A 797 2.95 -13.86 28.23
CA GLU A 797 2.34 -12.90 27.28
C GLU A 797 0.80 -12.89 27.30
N ARG A 798 0.16 -13.98 27.70
CA ARG A 798 -1.31 -14.05 27.84
C ARG A 798 -1.87 -13.34 29.06
N SER A 799 -1.02 -12.82 29.94
CA SER A 799 -1.45 -12.14 31.18
C SER A 799 -2.41 -11.00 30.91
N ARG A 800 -2.15 -10.22 29.85
CA ARG A 800 -3.01 -9.09 29.48
C ARG A 800 -4.39 -9.52 29.03
N ASP A 801 -4.51 -10.61 28.26
CA ASP A 801 -5.80 -11.17 27.82
C ASP A 801 -6.65 -11.59 29.02
N PHE A 802 -6.04 -12.23 30.02
CA PHE A 802 -6.74 -12.62 31.25
C PHE A 802 -7.17 -11.40 32.07
N CYS A 803 -6.36 -10.35 32.13
CA CYS A 803 -6.75 -9.10 32.77
C CYS A 803 -7.96 -8.45 32.08
N HIS A 804 -8.03 -8.47 30.73
CA HIS A 804 -9.21 -7.98 30.02
C HIS A 804 -10.48 -8.79 30.30
N ILE A 805 -10.38 -10.13 30.42
CA ILE A 805 -11.51 -10.98 30.79
C ILE A 805 -11.97 -10.66 32.21
N GLU A 806 -11.07 -10.51 33.17
CA GLU A 806 -11.38 -10.15 34.55
C GLU A 806 -12.05 -8.76 34.62
N ALA A 807 -11.44 -7.74 33.98
CA ALA A 807 -12.01 -6.39 33.92
C ALA A 807 -13.40 -6.36 33.28
N GLY A 808 -13.63 -7.17 32.25
CA GLY A 808 -14.95 -7.37 31.64
C GLY A 808 -15.98 -7.94 32.63
N GLY A 809 -15.57 -8.94 33.42
CA GLY A 809 -16.40 -9.52 34.51
C GLY A 809 -16.73 -8.49 35.60
N MET A 810 -15.75 -7.70 36.02
CA MET A 810 -15.94 -6.62 37.00
C MET A 810 -16.91 -5.54 36.44
N ALA A 811 -16.73 -5.12 35.20
CA ALA A 811 -17.57 -4.11 34.56
C ALA A 811 -19.02 -4.58 34.42
N GLN A 812 -19.24 -5.84 34.07
CA GLN A 812 -20.58 -6.43 33.99
C GLN A 812 -21.23 -6.48 35.37
N LEU A 813 -20.51 -6.93 36.37
CA LEU A 813 -21.00 -6.99 37.75
C LEU A 813 -21.39 -5.62 38.29
N LEU A 814 -20.54 -4.61 38.10
CA LEU A 814 -20.82 -3.23 38.46
C LEU A 814 -22.06 -2.67 37.70
N THR A 815 -22.20 -3.00 36.43
CA THR A 815 -23.37 -2.52 35.64
C THR A 815 -24.68 -3.10 36.21
N MET A 816 -24.66 -4.37 36.65
CA MET A 816 -25.81 -5.01 37.30
C MET A 816 -26.10 -4.40 38.67
N THR A 817 -25.08 -4.23 39.50
CA THR A 817 -25.22 -3.63 40.83
C THR A 817 -25.64 -2.18 40.78
N ALA A 818 -25.14 -1.42 39.77
CA ALA A 818 -25.53 -0.02 39.60
C ALA A 818 -27.04 0.17 39.45
N VAL A 819 -27.72 -0.74 38.72
CA VAL A 819 -29.17 -0.71 38.58
C VAL A 819 -29.88 -0.82 39.91
N GLU A 820 -29.44 -1.76 40.75
CA GLU A 820 -29.99 -2.00 42.07
C GLU A 820 -29.83 -0.79 43.01
N GLN A 821 -28.76 -0.04 42.79
CA GLN A 821 -28.44 1.19 43.56
C GLN A 821 -29.00 2.49 42.95
N GLY A 822 -29.81 2.41 41.87
CA GLY A 822 -30.32 3.59 41.16
C GLY A 822 -29.25 4.38 40.39
N LEU A 823 -28.13 3.75 40.14
CA LEU A 823 -26.98 4.34 39.42
C LEU A 823 -26.96 3.88 37.97
N GLY A 824 -26.28 4.66 37.15
CA GLY A 824 -25.93 4.33 35.77
C GLY A 824 -24.45 4.35 35.56
N LEU A 825 -23.96 3.49 34.66
CA LEU A 825 -22.55 3.40 34.28
C LEU A 825 -22.41 3.46 32.76
N CYS A 826 -21.28 4.00 32.31
CA CYS A 826 -20.87 3.97 30.90
C CYS A 826 -19.40 3.55 30.82
N GLY A 827 -19.11 2.50 30.03
CA GLY A 827 -17.73 2.12 29.71
C GLY A 827 -17.08 3.17 28.79
N MET A 828 -15.81 3.47 29.03
CA MET A 828 -15.02 4.47 28.32
C MET A 828 -13.86 3.80 27.61
N GLY A 829 -13.74 4.00 26.31
CA GLY A 829 -12.78 3.25 25.48
C GLY A 829 -11.48 3.95 25.14
N SER A 830 -11.41 5.27 25.22
CA SER A 830 -10.21 6.04 24.83
C SER A 830 -9.82 7.02 25.92
N LEU A 831 -8.60 6.87 26.46
CA LEU A 831 -8.07 7.64 27.58
C LEU A 831 -6.56 7.91 27.42
N GLU A 832 -6.09 9.05 27.97
CA GLU A 832 -4.67 9.39 28.05
C GLU A 832 -4.01 8.70 29.27
N GLU A 833 -3.39 7.53 29.03
CA GLU A 833 -2.82 6.67 30.07
C GLU A 833 -1.71 7.34 30.90
N GLN A 834 -0.92 8.25 30.30
CA GLN A 834 0.17 8.93 30.97
C GLN A 834 -0.31 9.85 32.09
N GLN A 835 -1.44 10.54 31.90
CA GLN A 835 -2.03 11.39 32.92
C GLN A 835 -2.53 10.58 34.12
N LEU A 836 -3.03 9.35 33.88
CA LEU A 836 -3.48 8.44 34.92
C LEU A 836 -2.31 7.87 35.73
N SER A 837 -1.17 7.63 35.12
CA SER A 837 0.02 7.13 35.79
C SER A 837 0.51 8.11 36.88
N ALA A 838 0.48 9.40 36.57
CA ALA A 838 0.81 10.47 37.56
C ALA A 838 -0.29 10.61 38.60
N LEU A 839 -1.59 10.54 38.23
CA LEU A 839 -2.74 10.70 39.09
C LEU A 839 -2.82 9.63 40.20
N PHE A 840 -2.44 8.39 39.86
CA PHE A 840 -2.56 7.25 40.78
C PHE A 840 -1.22 6.72 41.30
N ASP A 841 -0.11 7.42 41.04
CA ASP A 841 1.25 6.99 41.40
C ASP A 841 1.57 5.57 40.92
N LEU A 842 1.32 5.28 39.67
CA LEU A 842 1.46 3.95 39.07
C LEU A 842 2.91 3.66 38.75
N GLY A 843 3.39 2.47 39.15
CA GLY A 843 4.70 1.98 38.78
C GLY A 843 4.71 1.30 37.39
N PRO A 844 5.89 0.89 36.89
CA PRO A 844 6.08 0.38 35.50
C PRO A 844 5.37 -0.95 35.21
N ASN A 845 4.90 -1.66 36.24
CA ASN A 845 4.15 -2.91 36.09
C ASN A 845 2.63 -2.70 36.09
N HIS A 846 2.15 -1.49 36.30
CA HIS A 846 0.74 -1.17 36.26
C HIS A 846 0.31 -0.84 34.84
N GLN A 847 -0.82 -1.39 34.40
CA GLN A 847 -1.39 -1.14 33.07
C GLN A 847 -2.89 -0.88 33.18
N LEU A 848 -3.35 0.18 32.55
CA LEU A 848 -4.78 0.43 32.40
C LEU A 848 -5.40 -0.64 31.51
N ILE A 849 -6.44 -1.31 31.99
CA ILE A 849 -7.15 -2.35 31.27
C ILE A 849 -8.51 -1.86 30.76
N TYR A 850 -9.26 -1.14 31.62
CA TYR A 850 -10.58 -0.65 31.28
C TYR A 850 -10.96 0.53 32.17
N SER A 851 -11.94 1.33 31.73
CA SER A 851 -12.48 2.41 32.55
C SER A 851 -13.99 2.57 32.37
N MET A 852 -14.64 3.15 33.37
CA MET A 852 -16.05 3.47 33.41
C MET A 852 -16.27 4.83 34.06
N VAL A 853 -17.37 5.50 33.69
CA VAL A 853 -17.87 6.65 34.42
C VAL A 853 -19.27 6.39 34.93
N GLY A 854 -19.66 7.04 36.02
CA GLY A 854 -20.96 6.80 36.63
C GLY A 854 -21.59 7.98 37.32
N GLY A 855 -22.89 7.85 37.61
CA GLY A 855 -23.68 8.85 38.31
C GLY A 855 -25.10 8.36 38.55
N LEU A 856 -25.94 9.21 39.19
CA LEU A 856 -27.37 8.94 39.35
C LEU A 856 -28.07 8.94 37.99
N ARG A 857 -29.02 8.03 37.79
CA ARG A 857 -29.86 7.98 36.56
C ARG A 857 -30.84 9.15 36.57
N THR A 858 -31.07 9.75 35.37
CA THR A 858 -32.11 10.76 35.18
C THR A 858 -33.48 10.12 35.11
N ALA A 859 -34.56 10.87 35.51
CA ALA A 859 -35.97 10.38 35.48
C ALA A 859 -36.42 10.04 34.02
N ASP A 860 -35.89 10.72 33.00
CA ASP A 860 -36.28 10.49 31.59
C ASP A 860 -35.69 9.19 31.04
N GLU A 861 -34.59 8.73 31.59
CA GLU A 861 -34.02 7.45 31.22
C GLU A 861 -34.85 6.24 31.73
N HIS A 862 -35.70 6.43 32.70
CA HIS A 862 -36.70 5.43 33.17
C HIS A 862 -37.85 5.25 32.18
N ARG A 863 -38.13 6.21 31.29
CA ARG A 863 -39.23 6.20 30.33
C ARG A 863 -38.89 5.75 28.92
N ARG A 864 -37.61 5.69 28.55
CA ARG A 864 -37.21 5.26 27.20
C ARG A 864 -37.16 3.75 27.11
N THR A 865 -38.11 3.24 26.34
CA THR A 865 -38.08 2.00 25.59
C THR A 865 -38.75 0.81 26.26
N GLN A 866 -39.93 0.52 25.80
CA GLN A 866 -40.35 -0.87 25.57
C GLN A 866 -39.44 -1.36 24.41
N ILE A 867 -38.41 -2.12 24.73
CA ILE A 867 -37.75 -2.92 23.74
C ILE A 867 -38.71 -4.09 23.49
N GLU A 868 -39.18 -4.24 22.28
CA GLU A 868 -39.81 -5.49 21.83
C GLU A 868 -38.70 -6.53 21.75
N ALA A 869 -38.37 -7.09 22.90
CA ALA A 869 -37.39 -8.16 22.99
C ALA A 869 -38.07 -9.37 22.33
N PHE A 870 -37.39 -9.91 21.33
CA PHE A 870 -37.84 -11.11 20.62
C PHE A 870 -38.97 -10.96 19.58
N ALA A 871 -39.11 -9.79 18.93
CA ALA A 871 -39.88 -9.71 17.69
C ALA A 871 -39.40 -10.80 16.71
N SER A 872 -40.32 -11.62 16.26
CA SER A 872 -40.03 -12.74 15.39
C SER A 872 -39.43 -12.23 14.09
N ALA A 873 -38.34 -12.83 13.63
CA ALA A 873 -37.67 -12.53 12.37
C ALA A 873 -38.54 -12.93 11.14
N ALA A 874 -39.83 -13.14 11.32
CA ALA A 874 -40.75 -13.61 10.27
C ALA A 874 -41.49 -12.46 9.53
N ASP A 875 -41.44 -11.21 10.00
CA ASP A 875 -42.24 -10.11 9.42
C ASP A 875 -41.37 -8.93 8.89
N GLN A 876 -40.17 -9.18 8.36
CA GLN A 876 -39.43 -8.16 7.65
C GLN A 876 -39.03 -8.60 6.23
N THR A 877 -40.06 -8.98 5.46
CA THR A 877 -40.07 -8.79 4.02
C THR A 877 -41.24 -7.86 3.73
N ASP A 878 -40.94 -6.73 3.08
CA ASP A 878 -41.81 -5.65 2.64
C ASP A 878 -42.23 -4.63 3.71
N ASP A 879 -41.48 -3.54 3.79
CA ASP A 879 -41.87 -2.14 3.59
C ASP A 879 -40.73 -1.21 4.03
N ALA A 880 -39.93 -0.83 3.05
CA ALA A 880 -38.94 0.26 3.18
C ALA A 880 -39.53 1.55 2.58
N SER A 881 -40.69 1.98 3.10
CA SER A 881 -41.21 3.31 2.84
C SER A 881 -41.99 3.74 4.06
N ASP A 882 -41.31 4.37 5.00
CA ASP A 882 -41.79 5.33 5.99
C ASP A 882 -40.84 5.33 7.20
N MET A 883 -39.76 6.05 7.04
CA MET A 883 -39.03 6.57 8.20
C MET A 883 -38.90 8.08 8.04
N GLU A 884 -39.99 8.76 8.40
CA GLU A 884 -39.90 10.16 8.79
C GLU A 884 -39.15 10.31 10.11
N GLU A 885 -38.24 11.25 10.06
CA GLU A 885 -37.65 12.08 11.13
C GLU A 885 -37.84 11.58 12.57
N ILE A 886 -36.74 11.15 13.17
CA ILE A 886 -36.51 11.37 14.61
C ILE A 886 -35.19 12.11 14.76
N GLU A 887 -35.29 13.41 15.00
CA GLU A 887 -34.25 14.29 15.50
C GLU A 887 -33.64 13.73 16.82
N ILE A 888 -32.32 13.93 16.90
CA ILE A 888 -31.34 13.87 18.00
C ILE A 888 -30.45 12.65 17.95
#